data_e32c77822a86af132015d33f9571afbe
#
_entry.id   e32c77822a86af132015d33f9571afbe
#
_cell.length_a   1.000
_cell.length_b   1.000
_cell.length_c   1.000
_cell.angle_alpha   90.00
_cell.angle_beta   90.00
_cell.angle_gamma   90.00
#
_symmetry.space_group_name_H-M   'P 1'
#
loop_
_entity.id
_entity.type
_entity.pdbx_description
1 polymer ?
#
loop_
_entity_poly.entity_id
_entity_poly.type
_entity_poly.pdbx_seq_one_letter_code
_entity_poly.pdbx_strand_id
1 'polypeptide(L)'
;MSVRQGYSPIQMPLLSVFRVITFWISFTFCLGFSFGQNAPKIRGEVFDAVSSQPLIGANVYWEGNTASGVVTGLDGDFEIISVTFPAKLVISYIGYERSVRVIQAKDGEKGLRFFLKPEEMSLEEIIIQERRPDEQIKNLEMGKASVPIETIKNIPALFGEVDLFRSLQLLPGVQTAGEGTTGLFVRGGSADQNLVQLDGAPVYNASHFFGIFSVFNPDALSKVDLYKGNMPASFGGRASSLIDVSLQEGNRNQIHGQGGIGTISSRLTLDGPLFGKNSSFIVSGRRTYADLFLKLSRDENLRNNKLNFYDLSGRFSFFLGERDKLSFSIYEGSDFLGLDDQFGLGWNNWVNSVNWNRVNSETSFFDLQAYYSRYQYIVDINDPENGFEWTNRLSESGIKANWIRVLSDKSTINWGIHSQFYQFSPVDLAPDPESGIGEIVTNPKNGLLNNLFFGLNQNFSPRLSMEAGLRWGLYTQVGEGVEYSYPDDRPERDGEIGTESFDAWEPMQFYQGLEPRLAFRYLIDEQFSVKAAYNRNFQYVQIATNSSAGLPIDRWMLADRYTRPIQSDQISLGLFRNFDNNRWELSVEGYYKDLRNVIDLRNGAQVLFTDQVETEVLSGDGWAYGVETLLRKNTGKTTGWLSYTWSRTWRQIEGVSLNQKYNPRFDRPHDVTLVLNHEFNPRWSAGLTFVYTSGLAVTFPVGSYVVDNQNVPLYPELRNLDRFPDYHRMDASITWRNADKGRKWKGSWNFSVYNLYGRKNPFAYEFRDIYNNDINFNPSEDGDIISSRPGVVMTYLFTVLPSITYNFQF
;
A
#
# COMPACT_ATOMS: atom_id res chain seq x y z
N MET A 1 -17.52 50.70 -33.89
CA MET A 1 -17.88 49.70 -34.90
C MET A 1 -17.73 48.34 -34.25
N SER A 2 -18.86 47.78 -33.82
CA SER A 2 -18.96 46.55 -33.06
C SER A 2 -18.96 45.34 -33.98
N VAL A 3 -18.19 44.31 -33.66
CA VAL A 3 -18.44 42.98 -34.19
C VAL A 3 -18.52 42.02 -32.98
N ARG A 4 -19.73 41.65 -32.58
CA ARG A 4 -20.06 40.52 -31.75
C ARG A 4 -19.94 39.25 -32.61
N GLN A 5 -19.07 38.32 -32.23
CA GLN A 5 -19.18 36.93 -32.67
C GLN A 5 -19.83 36.10 -31.57
N GLY A 6 -21.07 35.68 -31.86
CA GLY A 6 -21.83 34.79 -30.99
C GLY A 6 -21.34 33.35 -31.13
N TYR A 7 -21.08 32.70 -30.00
CA TYR A 7 -20.94 31.26 -29.94
C TYR A 7 -22.36 30.64 -29.82
N SER A 8 -22.74 29.83 -30.80
CA SER A 8 -23.91 28.98 -30.74
C SER A 8 -23.53 27.63 -30.13
N PRO A 9 -24.34 27.07 -29.21
CA PRO A 9 -24.09 25.77 -28.66
C PRO A 9 -24.36 24.67 -29.69
N ILE A 10 -23.41 23.77 -29.88
CA ILE A 10 -23.57 22.58 -30.72
C ILE A 10 -24.48 21.62 -29.97
N GLN A 11 -25.75 21.56 -30.34
CA GLN A 11 -26.66 20.48 -29.95
C GLN A 11 -26.25 19.19 -30.73
N MET A 12 -25.66 18.25 -30.08
CA MET A 12 -25.54 16.89 -30.64
C MET A 12 -26.91 16.18 -30.50
N PRO A 13 -27.44 15.58 -31.54
CA PRO A 13 -28.72 14.88 -31.43
C PRO A 13 -28.54 13.55 -30.72
N LEU A 14 -29.22 13.38 -29.59
CA LEU A 14 -29.29 12.14 -28.76
C LEU A 14 -29.68 10.87 -29.55
N LEU A 15 -30.18 10.99 -30.77
CA LEU A 15 -30.62 9.87 -31.63
C LEU A 15 -29.46 9.06 -32.26
N SER A 16 -28.23 9.60 -32.37
CA SER A 16 -27.10 8.89 -32.98
C SER A 16 -26.45 7.90 -31.97
N VAL A 17 -26.46 8.22 -30.69
CA VAL A 17 -25.88 7.36 -29.63
C VAL A 17 -26.73 6.10 -29.42
N PHE A 18 -28.06 6.23 -29.48
CA PHE A 18 -28.97 5.08 -29.36
C PHE A 18 -28.84 4.09 -30.55
N ARG A 19 -28.56 4.54 -31.76
CA ARG A 19 -28.37 3.65 -32.91
C ARG A 19 -27.08 2.84 -32.84
N VAL A 20 -26.01 3.40 -32.27
CA VAL A 20 -24.73 2.68 -32.11
C VAL A 20 -24.87 1.62 -31.00
N ILE A 21 -25.55 1.95 -29.90
CA ILE A 21 -25.78 1.00 -28.80
C ILE A 21 -26.70 -0.16 -29.24
N THR A 22 -27.74 0.13 -30.03
CA THR A 22 -28.64 -0.90 -30.56
C THR A 22 -27.96 -1.83 -31.58
N PHE A 23 -27.01 -1.31 -32.38
CA PHE A 23 -26.23 -2.12 -33.30
C PHE A 23 -25.29 -3.09 -32.57
N TRP A 24 -24.64 -2.64 -31.47
CA TRP A 24 -23.79 -3.51 -30.66
C TRP A 24 -24.57 -4.56 -29.86
N ILE A 25 -25.74 -4.24 -29.34
CA ILE A 25 -26.60 -5.17 -28.65
C ILE A 25 -27.15 -6.25 -29.60
N SER A 26 -27.48 -5.91 -30.84
CA SER A 26 -27.94 -6.88 -31.85
C SER A 26 -26.80 -7.76 -32.39
N PHE A 27 -25.54 -7.30 -32.40
CA PHE A 27 -24.39 -8.11 -32.80
C PHE A 27 -23.99 -9.15 -31.74
N THR A 28 -24.30 -8.90 -30.47
CA THR A 28 -24.00 -9.83 -29.35
C THR A 28 -25.05 -10.98 -29.28
N PHE A 29 -26.21 -10.84 -29.89
CA PHE A 29 -27.26 -11.85 -29.82
C PHE A 29 -27.22 -12.90 -30.96
N CYS A 30 -26.36 -12.71 -31.98
CA CYS A 30 -26.23 -13.62 -33.14
C CYS A 30 -25.00 -14.55 -33.10
N LEU A 31 -24.25 -14.62 -32.02
CA LEU A 31 -23.14 -15.58 -31.88
C LEU A 31 -23.54 -16.84 -31.10
N GLY A 32 -24.06 -17.79 -31.86
CA GLY A 32 -23.68 -19.20 -31.74
C GLY A 32 -24.29 -20.02 -30.62
N PHE A 33 -25.42 -20.63 -30.86
CA PHE A 33 -25.68 -21.95 -30.30
C PHE A 33 -24.75 -22.97 -30.99
N SER A 34 -23.57 -23.15 -30.43
CA SER A 34 -22.81 -24.37 -30.71
C SER A 34 -23.23 -25.42 -29.69
N PHE A 35 -23.88 -26.43 -30.13
CA PHE A 35 -24.08 -27.66 -29.35
C PHE A 35 -22.71 -28.30 -29.14
N GLY A 36 -22.07 -28.00 -28.01
CA GLY A 36 -20.93 -28.74 -27.52
C GLY A 36 -21.36 -30.14 -27.12
N GLN A 37 -20.79 -31.17 -27.69
CA GLN A 37 -20.90 -32.53 -27.17
C GLN A 37 -20.46 -32.51 -25.70
N ASN A 38 -21.33 -32.92 -24.77
CA ASN A 38 -21.02 -33.05 -23.36
C ASN A 38 -19.89 -34.08 -23.22
N ALA A 39 -18.68 -33.62 -22.96
CA ALA A 39 -17.57 -34.49 -22.55
C ALA A 39 -18.01 -35.23 -21.25
N PRO A 40 -17.79 -36.54 -21.13
CA PRO A 40 -18.14 -37.28 -19.94
C PRO A 40 -17.44 -36.64 -18.72
N LYS A 41 -18.18 -36.43 -17.64
CA LYS A 41 -17.69 -35.78 -16.41
C LYS A 41 -17.62 -36.84 -15.31
N ILE A 42 -16.61 -36.71 -14.46
CA ILE A 42 -16.46 -37.51 -13.23
C ILE A 42 -16.94 -36.67 -12.05
N ARG A 43 -17.77 -37.28 -11.21
CA ARG A 43 -18.28 -36.68 -9.97
C ARG A 43 -17.69 -37.34 -8.75
N GLY A 44 -17.49 -36.58 -7.71
CA GLY A 44 -17.03 -37.09 -6.44
C GLY A 44 -17.26 -36.11 -5.32
N GLU A 45 -16.93 -36.55 -4.10
CA GLU A 45 -17.04 -35.77 -2.86
C GLU A 45 -15.73 -35.87 -2.09
N VAL A 46 -15.34 -34.80 -1.41
CA VAL A 46 -14.11 -34.71 -0.61
C VAL A 46 -14.47 -34.40 0.84
N PHE A 47 -14.03 -35.23 1.77
CA PHE A 47 -14.31 -35.13 3.20
C PHE A 47 -13.03 -35.10 4.01
N ASP A 48 -13.11 -34.49 5.17
CA ASP A 48 -12.12 -34.65 6.24
C ASP A 48 -12.16 -36.07 6.81
N ALA A 49 -11.02 -36.75 6.87
CA ALA A 49 -10.93 -38.13 7.35
C ALA A 49 -11.22 -38.31 8.84
N VAL A 50 -11.09 -37.25 9.66
CA VAL A 50 -11.29 -37.26 11.11
C VAL A 50 -12.71 -36.85 11.48
N SER A 51 -13.17 -35.71 10.95
CA SER A 51 -14.50 -35.16 11.28
C SER A 51 -15.61 -35.64 10.36
N SER A 52 -15.27 -36.29 9.23
CA SER A 52 -16.21 -36.67 8.15
C SER A 52 -17.01 -35.48 7.59
N GLN A 53 -16.51 -34.28 7.75
CA GLN A 53 -17.13 -33.08 7.20
C GLN A 53 -16.67 -32.83 5.75
N PRO A 54 -17.52 -32.27 4.88
CA PRO A 54 -17.12 -31.91 3.53
C PRO A 54 -16.04 -30.85 3.52
N LEU A 55 -15.02 -31.03 2.69
CA LEU A 55 -13.94 -30.06 2.50
C LEU A 55 -14.31 -29.15 1.33
N ILE A 56 -14.69 -27.93 1.66
CA ILE A 56 -15.11 -26.88 0.72
C ILE A 56 -13.86 -26.18 0.16
N GLY A 57 -13.79 -26.02 -1.17
CA GLY A 57 -12.65 -25.32 -1.81
C GLY A 57 -11.40 -26.20 -1.97
N ALA A 58 -11.48 -27.51 -1.79
CA ALA A 58 -10.39 -28.42 -2.10
C ALA A 58 -10.14 -28.45 -3.61
N ASN A 59 -8.88 -28.34 -4.04
CA ASN A 59 -8.51 -28.38 -5.44
C ASN A 59 -8.50 -29.83 -5.93
N VAL A 60 -9.18 -30.08 -7.05
CA VAL A 60 -9.27 -31.39 -7.70
C VAL A 60 -8.78 -31.25 -9.15
N TYR A 61 -7.72 -31.96 -9.52
CA TYR A 61 -7.14 -31.87 -10.86
C TYR A 61 -6.44 -33.15 -11.29
N TRP A 62 -6.29 -33.34 -12.60
CA TRP A 62 -5.53 -34.46 -13.16
C TRP A 62 -4.02 -34.21 -13.03
N GLU A 63 -3.27 -35.24 -12.64
CA GLU A 63 -1.81 -35.13 -12.55
C GLU A 63 -1.21 -34.72 -13.91
N GLY A 64 -0.43 -33.63 -13.91
CA GLY A 64 0.13 -33.04 -15.15
C GLY A 64 -0.80 -32.07 -15.89
N ASN A 65 -2.07 -31.89 -15.46
CA ASN A 65 -3.01 -30.95 -16.05
C ASN A 65 -3.78 -30.17 -14.96
N THR A 66 -3.10 -29.23 -14.34
CA THR A 66 -3.69 -28.35 -13.30
C THR A 66 -4.61 -27.28 -13.89
N ALA A 67 -4.52 -27.01 -15.20
CA ALA A 67 -5.30 -25.96 -15.85
C ALA A 67 -6.80 -26.33 -16.02
N SER A 68 -7.14 -27.61 -15.98
CA SER A 68 -8.52 -28.12 -16.00
C SER A 68 -9.01 -28.57 -14.63
N GLY A 69 -8.35 -28.13 -13.55
CA GLY A 69 -8.76 -28.43 -12.18
C GLY A 69 -10.05 -27.70 -11.80
N VAL A 70 -10.78 -28.29 -10.86
CA VAL A 70 -11.98 -27.72 -10.25
C VAL A 70 -11.78 -27.64 -8.74
N VAL A 71 -12.60 -26.85 -8.06
CA VAL A 71 -12.65 -26.79 -6.60
C VAL A 71 -13.94 -27.46 -6.10
N THR A 72 -13.89 -28.05 -4.91
CA THR A 72 -15.07 -28.64 -4.29
C THR A 72 -16.08 -27.61 -3.84
N GLY A 73 -17.37 -27.91 -4.01
CA GLY A 73 -18.50 -27.12 -3.53
C GLY A 73 -18.72 -27.23 -2.03
N LEU A 74 -19.85 -26.70 -1.55
CA LEU A 74 -20.18 -26.61 -0.11
C LEU A 74 -20.39 -27.98 0.56
N ASP A 75 -20.86 -28.97 -0.19
CA ASP A 75 -20.99 -30.34 0.27
C ASP A 75 -19.73 -31.18 0.01
N GLY A 76 -18.59 -30.52 -0.35
CA GLY A 76 -17.38 -31.21 -0.73
C GLY A 76 -17.44 -31.85 -2.11
N ASP A 77 -18.51 -31.62 -2.87
CA ASP A 77 -18.76 -32.19 -4.19
C ASP A 77 -17.89 -31.54 -5.26
N PHE A 78 -17.51 -32.30 -6.28
CA PHE A 78 -16.81 -31.81 -7.45
C PHE A 78 -17.28 -32.53 -8.73
N GLU A 79 -17.16 -31.82 -9.84
CA GLU A 79 -17.40 -32.35 -11.16
C GLU A 79 -16.28 -31.93 -12.11
N ILE A 80 -15.44 -32.87 -12.53
CA ILE A 80 -14.27 -32.65 -13.39
C ILE A 80 -14.44 -33.35 -14.76
N ILE A 81 -14.02 -32.69 -15.84
CA ILE A 81 -14.04 -33.25 -17.18
C ILE A 81 -13.10 -34.47 -17.23
N SER A 82 -13.59 -35.60 -17.80
CA SER A 82 -12.82 -36.82 -17.91
C SER A 82 -11.66 -36.67 -18.91
N VAL A 83 -10.58 -37.37 -18.63
CA VAL A 83 -9.42 -37.52 -19.53
C VAL A 83 -9.30 -38.97 -19.99
N THR A 84 -8.31 -39.26 -20.80
CA THR A 84 -8.04 -40.65 -21.23
C THR A 84 -7.57 -41.49 -20.03
N PHE A 85 -8.24 -42.61 -19.76
CA PHE A 85 -7.96 -43.50 -18.64
C PHE A 85 -6.93 -44.60 -19.00
N PRO A 86 -6.14 -45.10 -18.01
CA PRO A 86 -6.14 -44.72 -16.61
C PRO A 86 -5.43 -43.36 -16.38
N ALA A 87 -5.98 -42.54 -15.48
CA ALA A 87 -5.42 -41.23 -15.13
C ALA A 87 -5.38 -41.03 -13.60
N LYS A 88 -4.43 -40.26 -13.10
CA LYS A 88 -4.31 -39.95 -11.69
C LYS A 88 -5.06 -38.66 -11.37
N LEU A 89 -6.07 -38.78 -10.51
CA LEU A 89 -6.78 -37.63 -9.93
C LEU A 89 -6.08 -37.20 -8.63
N VAL A 90 -5.78 -35.93 -8.54
CA VAL A 90 -5.10 -35.33 -7.41
C VAL A 90 -6.06 -34.41 -6.69
N ILE A 91 -6.13 -34.56 -5.38
CA ILE A 91 -6.91 -33.69 -4.51
C ILE A 91 -5.97 -33.07 -3.48
N SER A 92 -6.00 -31.75 -3.36
CA SER A 92 -5.19 -31.02 -2.40
C SER A 92 -6.04 -29.96 -1.71
N TYR A 93 -5.84 -29.84 -0.39
CA TYR A 93 -6.47 -28.84 0.43
C TYR A 93 -5.50 -28.37 1.50
N ILE A 94 -5.55 -27.07 1.84
CA ILE A 94 -4.61 -26.47 2.81
C ILE A 94 -4.80 -27.14 4.17
N GLY A 95 -3.72 -27.63 4.77
CA GLY A 95 -3.74 -28.33 6.06
C GLY A 95 -4.10 -29.81 5.98
N TYR A 96 -4.09 -30.40 4.76
CA TYR A 96 -4.41 -31.82 4.54
C TYR A 96 -3.36 -32.50 3.67
N GLU A 97 -3.13 -33.78 3.91
CA GLU A 97 -2.28 -34.62 3.07
C GLU A 97 -2.86 -34.68 1.63
N ARG A 98 -1.99 -34.45 0.63
CA ARG A 98 -2.37 -34.56 -0.78
C ARG A 98 -2.78 -36.00 -1.10
N SER A 99 -3.99 -36.18 -1.60
CA SER A 99 -4.49 -37.50 -2.05
C SER A 99 -4.30 -37.66 -3.54
N VAL A 100 -3.70 -38.78 -3.97
CA VAL A 100 -3.55 -39.15 -5.40
C VAL A 100 -4.12 -40.53 -5.61
N ARG A 101 -5.12 -40.63 -6.53
CA ARG A 101 -5.80 -41.89 -6.83
C ARG A 101 -5.84 -42.13 -8.34
N VAL A 102 -5.48 -43.33 -8.75
CA VAL A 102 -5.63 -43.75 -10.14
C VAL A 102 -7.09 -44.06 -10.41
N ILE A 103 -7.70 -43.36 -11.37
CA ILE A 103 -9.07 -43.52 -11.81
C ILE A 103 -9.08 -44.32 -13.09
N GLN A 104 -9.97 -45.30 -13.15
CA GLN A 104 -10.24 -46.14 -14.35
C GLN A 104 -11.57 -45.75 -14.97
N ALA A 105 -11.78 -46.08 -16.23
CA ALA A 105 -13.04 -45.78 -16.96
C ALA A 105 -14.31 -46.24 -16.23
N LYS A 106 -14.27 -47.38 -15.54
CA LYS A 106 -15.40 -47.94 -14.74
C LYS A 106 -15.70 -47.21 -13.45
N ASP A 107 -14.77 -46.39 -12.97
CA ASP A 107 -14.92 -45.66 -11.69
C ASP A 107 -15.76 -44.38 -11.87
N GLY A 108 -15.91 -43.89 -13.09
CA GLY A 108 -16.69 -42.67 -13.39
C GLY A 108 -18.21 -42.83 -13.24
N GLU A 109 -18.72 -44.04 -13.18
CA GLU A 109 -20.16 -44.34 -13.01
C GLU A 109 -20.61 -44.37 -11.53
N LYS A 110 -19.68 -44.49 -10.60
CA LYS A 110 -19.95 -44.49 -9.16
C LYS A 110 -19.35 -43.25 -8.57
N GLY A 111 -20.15 -42.41 -7.93
CA GLY A 111 -19.65 -41.21 -7.24
C GLY A 111 -18.43 -41.53 -6.38
N LEU A 112 -17.30 -40.82 -6.64
CA LEU A 112 -16.02 -41.04 -5.97
C LEU A 112 -16.05 -40.35 -4.61
N ARG A 113 -15.60 -41.04 -3.58
CA ARG A 113 -15.39 -40.39 -2.26
C ARG A 113 -13.93 -40.40 -1.90
N PHE A 114 -13.44 -39.22 -1.45
CA PHE A 114 -12.10 -39.00 -0.97
C PHE A 114 -12.15 -38.50 0.46
N PHE A 115 -11.33 -39.10 1.31
CA PHE A 115 -11.13 -38.67 2.69
C PHE A 115 -9.70 -38.18 2.82
N LEU A 116 -9.54 -36.87 2.98
CA LEU A 116 -8.24 -36.24 3.20
C LEU A 116 -7.95 -36.29 4.71
N LYS A 117 -6.79 -36.80 5.04
CA LYS A 117 -6.29 -36.74 6.41
C LYS A 117 -5.78 -35.34 6.69
N PRO A 118 -6.15 -34.71 7.82
CA PRO A 118 -5.46 -33.53 8.28
C PRO A 118 -3.96 -33.89 8.38
N GLU A 119 -3.11 -33.07 7.83
CA GLU A 119 -1.68 -33.21 7.94
C GLU A 119 -1.34 -33.09 9.45
N GLU A 120 -1.00 -34.21 10.08
CA GLU A 120 -0.44 -34.14 11.42
C GLU A 120 0.84 -33.33 11.31
N MET A 121 0.87 -32.15 11.95
CA MET A 121 2.03 -31.29 11.98
C MET A 121 3.20 -32.01 12.65
N SER A 122 3.84 -32.89 11.90
CA SER A 122 5.22 -33.25 12.19
C SER A 122 6.04 -32.03 11.75
N LEU A 123 6.89 -31.53 12.65
CA LEU A 123 7.76 -30.36 12.46
C LEU A 123 8.87 -30.60 11.42
N GLU A 124 8.66 -31.42 10.43
CA GLU A 124 9.48 -31.50 9.24
C GLU A 124 8.85 -30.58 8.20
N GLU A 125 9.44 -29.38 8.14
CA GLU A 125 9.42 -28.43 7.05
C GLU A 125 8.08 -28.30 6.29
N ILE A 126 7.02 -27.79 6.98
CA ILE A 126 5.86 -27.25 6.28
C ILE A 126 6.32 -25.95 5.63
N ILE A 127 6.82 -26.05 4.40
CA ILE A 127 6.84 -24.91 3.50
C ILE A 127 5.39 -24.66 3.13
N ILE A 128 4.73 -23.77 3.87
CA ILE A 128 3.48 -23.16 3.42
C ILE A 128 3.86 -22.32 2.20
N GLN A 129 3.82 -22.93 1.02
CA GLN A 129 3.96 -22.21 -0.22
C GLN A 129 2.60 -21.55 -0.52
N GLU A 130 2.34 -20.40 0.11
CA GLU A 130 1.24 -19.51 -0.26
C GLU A 130 1.38 -19.04 -1.71
N ARG A 131 2.56 -19.21 -2.31
CA ARG A 131 2.90 -18.82 -3.66
C ARG A 131 3.25 -20.05 -4.51
N ARG A 132 2.63 -20.16 -5.70
CA ARG A 132 3.01 -21.22 -6.66
C ARG A 132 4.47 -21.05 -7.06
N PRO A 133 5.26 -22.14 -7.08
CA PRO A 133 6.69 -22.05 -7.41
C PRO A 133 7.00 -21.44 -8.79
N ASP A 134 6.05 -21.49 -9.73
CA ASP A 134 6.15 -20.97 -11.09
C ASP A 134 5.34 -19.67 -11.31
N GLU A 135 4.80 -19.07 -10.24
CA GLU A 135 3.94 -17.88 -10.31
C GLU A 135 4.63 -16.74 -11.02
N GLN A 136 5.89 -16.43 -10.70
CA GLN A 136 6.59 -15.32 -11.35
C GLN A 136 6.76 -15.53 -12.86
N ILE A 137 6.82 -16.78 -13.35
CA ILE A 137 6.92 -17.10 -14.77
C ILE A 137 5.55 -17.04 -15.45
N LYS A 138 4.53 -17.67 -14.82
CA LYS A 138 3.21 -17.89 -15.44
C LYS A 138 2.22 -16.76 -15.23
N ASN A 139 2.40 -15.94 -14.19
CA ASN A 139 1.51 -14.81 -13.94
C ASN A 139 1.66 -13.73 -15.02
N LEU A 140 0.56 -13.12 -15.45
CA LEU A 140 0.54 -12.00 -16.41
C LEU A 140 0.97 -10.68 -15.78
N GLU A 141 0.66 -10.50 -14.51
CA GLU A 141 0.87 -9.27 -13.77
C GLU A 141 2.38 -8.97 -13.68
N MET A 142 2.80 -7.89 -14.33
CA MET A 142 4.16 -7.40 -14.27
C MET A 142 4.31 -6.38 -13.14
N GLY A 143 5.44 -6.46 -12.40
CA GLY A 143 5.66 -5.56 -11.26
C GLY A 143 4.79 -5.87 -10.04
N LYS A 144 4.08 -7.00 -10.01
CA LYS A 144 3.40 -7.48 -8.81
C LYS A 144 4.36 -8.22 -7.90
N ALA A 145 4.33 -7.89 -6.62
CA ALA A 145 5.05 -8.61 -5.58
C ALA A 145 4.06 -8.99 -4.48
N SER A 146 3.85 -10.29 -4.30
CA SER A 146 3.12 -10.83 -3.14
C SER A 146 4.14 -11.24 -2.08
N VAL A 147 4.01 -10.71 -0.87
CA VAL A 147 4.92 -11.01 0.24
C VAL A 147 4.16 -11.91 1.23
N PRO A 148 4.61 -13.17 1.42
CA PRO A 148 4.02 -14.05 2.40
C PRO A 148 4.17 -13.47 3.82
N ILE A 149 3.12 -13.55 4.63
CA ILE A 149 3.12 -13.01 6.00
C ILE A 149 4.20 -13.68 6.86
N GLU A 150 4.44 -14.97 6.67
CA GLU A 150 5.52 -15.70 7.36
C GLU A 150 6.92 -15.15 7.01
N THR A 151 7.12 -14.71 5.77
CA THR A 151 8.39 -14.05 5.38
C THR A 151 8.55 -12.73 6.13
N ILE A 152 7.47 -11.94 6.26
CA ILE A 152 7.46 -10.69 7.01
C ILE A 152 7.84 -10.94 8.47
N LYS A 153 7.24 -11.96 9.11
CA LYS A 153 7.50 -12.33 10.51
C LYS A 153 8.94 -12.78 10.79
N ASN A 154 9.68 -13.24 9.79
CA ASN A 154 11.06 -13.70 9.93
C ASN A 154 12.13 -12.62 9.67
N ILE A 155 11.75 -11.43 9.23
CA ILE A 155 12.67 -10.31 9.04
C ILE A 155 13.04 -9.71 10.40
N PRO A 156 14.34 -9.33 10.64
CA PRO A 156 14.73 -8.64 11.87
C PRO A 156 13.87 -7.40 12.13
N ALA A 157 13.31 -7.33 13.31
CA ALA A 157 12.31 -6.35 13.71
C ALA A 157 12.94 -5.10 14.35
N LEU A 158 12.44 -3.91 14.05
CA LEU A 158 12.79 -2.69 14.77
C LEU A 158 12.03 -2.68 16.11
N PHE A 159 12.74 -2.47 17.22
CA PHE A 159 12.16 -2.53 18.58
C PHE A 159 11.40 -3.82 18.91
N GLY A 160 11.63 -4.90 18.14
CA GLY A 160 10.91 -6.16 18.30
C GLY A 160 9.52 -6.18 17.63
N GLU A 161 9.16 -5.15 16.89
CA GLU A 161 7.91 -5.07 16.13
C GLU A 161 8.13 -5.40 14.66
N VAL A 162 7.41 -6.40 14.19
CA VAL A 162 7.40 -6.80 12.77
C VAL A 162 6.55 -5.82 11.98
N ASP A 163 7.07 -5.29 10.87
CA ASP A 163 6.43 -4.24 10.10
C ASP A 163 6.26 -4.57 8.62
N LEU A 164 5.04 -4.36 8.11
CA LEU A 164 4.70 -4.63 6.72
C LEU A 164 5.46 -3.71 5.76
N PHE A 165 5.41 -2.39 5.97
CA PHE A 165 6.00 -1.44 5.02
C PHE A 165 7.53 -1.55 4.98
N ARG A 166 8.17 -1.79 6.12
CA ARG A 166 9.61 -2.10 6.15
C ARG A 166 9.95 -3.34 5.34
N SER A 167 9.08 -4.35 5.36
CA SER A 167 9.28 -5.56 4.54
C SER A 167 9.11 -5.28 3.05
N LEU A 168 8.17 -4.42 2.65
CA LEU A 168 7.99 -3.98 1.27
C LEU A 168 9.17 -3.13 0.77
N GLN A 169 9.78 -2.30 1.64
CA GLN A 169 10.98 -1.51 1.33
C GLN A 169 12.22 -2.37 0.98
N LEU A 170 12.21 -3.66 1.30
CA LEU A 170 13.29 -4.58 0.96
C LEU A 170 13.16 -5.18 -0.46
N LEU A 171 12.11 -4.82 -1.18
CA LEU A 171 11.85 -5.27 -2.55
C LEU A 171 12.42 -4.29 -3.58
N PRO A 172 12.86 -4.76 -4.77
CA PRO A 172 13.37 -3.88 -5.81
C PRO A 172 12.29 -2.92 -6.30
N GLY A 173 12.69 -1.66 -6.57
CA GLY A 173 11.80 -0.60 -7.04
C GLY A 173 10.95 0.06 -5.95
N VAL A 174 11.17 -0.28 -4.68
CA VAL A 174 10.51 0.32 -3.51
C VAL A 174 11.57 0.98 -2.65
N GLN A 175 11.56 2.29 -2.57
CA GLN A 175 12.54 3.08 -1.83
C GLN A 175 11.91 3.71 -0.59
N THR A 176 12.75 4.06 0.39
CA THR A 176 12.35 4.74 1.64
C THR A 176 12.82 6.19 1.66
N ALA A 177 12.15 7.05 2.42
CA ALA A 177 12.62 8.43 2.66
C ALA A 177 13.84 8.52 3.58
N GLY A 178 14.23 7.44 4.26
CA GLY A 178 15.37 7.44 5.18
C GLY A 178 15.13 6.66 6.46
N GLU A 179 15.93 6.95 7.47
CA GLU A 179 15.82 6.28 8.76
C GLU A 179 14.52 6.66 9.47
N GLY A 180 13.89 5.66 10.09
CA GLY A 180 12.68 5.90 10.88
C GLY A 180 11.43 6.23 10.07
N THR A 181 11.41 5.99 8.74
CA THR A 181 10.25 6.26 7.91
C THR A 181 9.69 4.98 7.26
N THR A 182 8.37 4.85 7.21
CA THR A 182 7.66 3.83 6.42
C THR A 182 7.11 4.37 5.10
N GLY A 183 7.40 5.61 4.75
CA GLY A 183 7.06 6.18 3.45
C GLY A 183 7.60 5.32 2.30
N LEU A 184 6.74 5.00 1.33
CA LEU A 184 7.09 4.17 0.19
C LEU A 184 7.16 5.03 -1.07
N PHE A 185 8.28 4.96 -1.77
CA PHE A 185 8.49 5.61 -3.07
C PHE A 185 8.67 4.52 -4.12
N VAL A 186 7.62 4.30 -4.91
CA VAL A 186 7.58 3.19 -5.85
C VAL A 186 7.85 3.70 -7.25
N ARG A 187 8.94 3.21 -7.88
CA ARG A 187 9.33 3.59 -9.25
C ARG A 187 9.31 5.10 -9.48
N GLY A 188 9.92 5.85 -8.57
CA GLY A 188 10.03 7.32 -8.64
C GLY A 188 8.73 8.09 -8.42
N GLY A 189 7.68 7.44 -7.91
CA GLY A 189 6.49 8.12 -7.43
C GLY A 189 6.65 8.59 -5.98
N SER A 190 5.98 9.68 -5.61
CA SER A 190 5.93 10.19 -4.23
C SER A 190 5.02 9.34 -3.34
N ALA A 191 5.10 9.53 -2.02
CA ALA A 191 4.37 8.71 -1.04
C ALA A 191 2.84 8.76 -1.24
N ASP A 192 2.29 9.92 -1.60
CA ASP A 192 0.87 10.14 -1.87
C ASP A 192 0.38 9.48 -3.17
N GLN A 193 1.31 9.10 -4.07
CA GLN A 193 0.98 8.43 -5.33
C GLN A 193 0.76 6.93 -5.19
N ASN A 194 0.82 6.39 -3.98
CA ASN A 194 0.52 5.00 -3.69
C ASN A 194 -0.90 4.86 -3.12
N LEU A 195 -1.68 3.94 -3.67
CA LEU A 195 -2.95 3.54 -3.09
C LEU A 195 -2.72 2.45 -2.07
N VAL A 196 -2.97 2.74 -0.80
CA VAL A 196 -2.95 1.74 0.27
C VAL A 196 -4.39 1.39 0.61
N GLN A 197 -4.74 0.11 0.58
CA GLN A 197 -6.08 -0.37 0.91
C GLN A 197 -6.04 -1.48 1.95
N LEU A 198 -7.05 -1.49 2.83
CA LEU A 198 -7.35 -2.59 3.73
C LEU A 198 -8.74 -3.14 3.40
N ASP A 199 -8.81 -4.40 2.98
CA ASP A 199 -10.05 -5.03 2.51
C ASP A 199 -10.81 -4.15 1.49
N GLY A 200 -10.04 -3.50 0.57
CA GLY A 200 -10.53 -2.65 -0.52
C GLY A 200 -10.92 -1.22 -0.14
N ALA A 201 -10.89 -0.83 1.15
CA ALA A 201 -11.07 0.55 1.59
C ALA A 201 -9.73 1.28 1.70
N PRO A 202 -9.59 2.53 1.21
CA PRO A 202 -8.33 3.27 1.27
C PRO A 202 -7.94 3.61 2.71
N VAL A 203 -6.63 3.58 2.98
CA VAL A 203 -6.02 4.03 4.24
C VAL A 203 -5.12 5.21 3.93
N TYR A 204 -5.48 6.39 4.42
CA TYR A 204 -4.65 7.59 4.32
C TYR A 204 -3.61 7.57 5.43
N ASN A 205 -2.42 8.10 5.21
CA ASN A 205 -1.33 8.07 6.19
C ASN A 205 -1.23 6.72 6.95
N ALA A 206 -0.89 5.65 6.22
CA ALA A 206 -0.90 4.29 6.75
C ALA A 206 0.32 4.01 7.66
N SER A 207 0.66 4.94 8.57
CA SER A 207 1.83 4.85 9.44
C SER A 207 1.62 5.51 10.80
N HIS A 208 2.36 4.98 11.80
CA HIS A 208 2.47 5.49 13.17
C HIS A 208 3.82 6.13 13.42
N PHE A 209 3.90 7.02 14.43
CA PHE A 209 5.14 7.68 14.87
C PHE A 209 5.92 8.28 13.71
N PHE A 210 5.26 9.17 12.95
CA PHE A 210 5.86 9.86 11.79
C PHE A 210 6.44 8.93 10.72
N GLY A 211 5.93 7.71 10.63
CA GLY A 211 6.39 6.72 9.66
C GLY A 211 7.38 5.68 10.20
N ILE A 212 7.52 5.52 11.51
CA ILE A 212 8.37 4.46 12.08
C ILE A 212 7.73 3.09 11.95
N PHE A 213 6.40 2.98 12.10
CA PHE A 213 5.65 1.73 11.98
C PHE A 213 4.48 1.88 11.01
N SER A 214 4.13 0.80 10.31
CA SER A 214 2.88 0.74 9.56
C SER A 214 1.68 0.50 10.48
N VAL A 215 0.50 0.89 10.02
CA VAL A 215 -0.79 0.66 10.72
C VAL A 215 -1.24 -0.81 10.72
N PHE A 216 -0.55 -1.68 10.01
CA PHE A 216 -0.95 -3.07 9.81
C PHE A 216 -0.31 -4.00 10.83
N ASN A 217 -1.14 -4.72 11.61
CA ASN A 217 -0.67 -5.80 12.46
C ASN A 217 -0.53 -7.10 11.65
N PRO A 218 0.70 -7.62 11.44
CA PRO A 218 0.91 -8.83 10.62
C PRO A 218 0.16 -10.07 11.10
N ASP A 219 -0.22 -10.14 12.39
CA ASP A 219 -0.95 -11.28 12.94
C ASP A 219 -2.41 -11.35 12.45
N ALA A 220 -2.97 -10.23 11.97
CA ALA A 220 -4.32 -10.17 11.42
C ALA A 220 -4.38 -10.28 9.90
N LEU A 221 -3.24 -10.27 9.19
CA LEU A 221 -3.20 -10.21 7.74
C LEU A 221 -3.21 -11.60 7.11
N SER A 222 -3.93 -11.73 5.99
CA SER A 222 -3.90 -12.92 5.13
C SER A 222 -3.03 -12.74 3.91
N LYS A 223 -3.06 -11.54 3.32
CA LYS A 223 -2.42 -11.28 2.03
C LYS A 223 -1.97 -9.84 1.92
N VAL A 224 -0.84 -9.64 1.24
CA VAL A 224 -0.31 -8.34 0.86
C VAL A 224 0.19 -8.42 -0.57
N ASP A 225 -0.46 -7.68 -1.46
CA ASP A 225 -0.05 -7.52 -2.85
C ASP A 225 0.41 -6.10 -3.11
N LEU A 226 1.61 -5.96 -3.64
CA LEU A 226 2.14 -4.69 -4.14
C LEU A 226 2.17 -4.72 -5.66
N TYR A 227 1.49 -3.77 -6.30
CA TYR A 227 1.54 -3.55 -7.76
C TYR A 227 2.37 -2.30 -8.07
N LYS A 228 3.54 -2.46 -8.67
CA LYS A 228 4.49 -1.38 -8.99
C LYS A 228 4.20 -0.75 -10.36
N GLY A 229 2.94 -0.44 -10.63
CA GLY A 229 2.51 0.22 -11.88
C GLY A 229 1.38 -0.48 -12.60
N ASN A 230 1.56 -1.69 -13.11
CA ASN A 230 0.50 -2.40 -13.84
C ASN A 230 -0.51 -3.01 -12.86
N MET A 231 -1.48 -2.21 -12.45
CA MET A 231 -2.59 -2.64 -11.61
C MET A 231 -3.84 -2.98 -12.46
N PRO A 232 -4.69 -3.93 -12.04
CA PRO A 232 -5.93 -4.26 -12.74
C PRO A 232 -6.85 -3.05 -12.96
N ALA A 233 -7.67 -3.03 -14.02
CA ALA A 233 -8.55 -1.91 -14.37
C ALA A 233 -9.57 -1.55 -13.28
N SER A 234 -9.89 -2.49 -12.38
CA SER A 234 -10.77 -2.28 -11.23
C SER A 234 -10.19 -1.37 -10.14
N PHE A 235 -8.87 -1.05 -10.20
CA PHE A 235 -8.18 -0.14 -9.29
C PHE A 235 -7.73 1.12 -10.01
N GLY A 236 -7.61 2.24 -9.31
CA GLY A 236 -7.17 3.52 -9.87
C GLY A 236 -7.21 4.63 -8.84
N GLY A 237 -7.02 5.90 -9.28
CA GLY A 237 -7.05 7.08 -8.43
C GLY A 237 -5.70 7.42 -7.76
N ARG A 238 -4.63 6.67 -8.08
CA ARG A 238 -3.25 6.97 -7.68
C ARG A 238 -2.28 6.74 -8.84
N ALA A 239 -1.23 7.56 -8.89
CA ALA A 239 -0.35 7.64 -10.05
C ALA A 239 0.78 6.60 -10.08
N SER A 240 1.13 5.96 -8.95
CA SER A 240 2.34 5.12 -8.86
C SER A 240 2.10 3.66 -8.59
N SER A 241 1.52 3.29 -7.45
CA SER A 241 1.37 1.89 -7.03
C SER A 241 0.08 1.63 -6.27
N LEU A 242 -0.22 0.33 -6.10
CA LEU A 242 -1.27 -0.17 -5.22
C LEU A 242 -0.66 -1.13 -4.21
N ILE A 243 -0.98 -0.95 -2.94
CA ILE A 243 -0.70 -1.86 -1.85
C ILE A 243 -2.05 -2.36 -1.35
N ASP A 244 -2.38 -3.59 -1.71
CA ASP A 244 -3.66 -4.23 -1.38
C ASP A 244 -3.46 -5.20 -0.24
N VAL A 245 -4.01 -4.86 0.92
CA VAL A 245 -3.88 -5.60 2.18
C VAL A 245 -5.22 -6.21 2.54
N SER A 246 -5.24 -7.49 2.85
CA SER A 246 -6.44 -8.20 3.27
C SER A 246 -6.29 -8.77 4.68
N LEU A 247 -7.32 -8.64 5.51
CA LEU A 247 -7.42 -9.31 6.80
C LEU A 247 -7.71 -10.80 6.61
N GLN A 248 -7.25 -11.61 7.58
CA GLN A 248 -7.60 -13.03 7.65
C GLN A 248 -9.11 -13.21 7.88
N GLU A 249 -9.64 -14.33 7.43
CA GLU A 249 -10.93 -14.83 7.92
C GLU A 249 -10.75 -15.58 9.23
N GLY A 250 -11.65 -15.35 10.17
CA GLY A 250 -11.62 -16.08 11.44
C GLY A 250 -11.90 -17.56 11.22
N ASN A 251 -11.37 -18.39 12.09
CA ASN A 251 -11.66 -19.82 12.13
C ASN A 251 -13.14 -20.05 12.43
N ARG A 252 -13.79 -20.99 11.73
CA ARG A 252 -15.21 -21.30 11.93
C ARG A 252 -15.48 -22.44 12.93
N ASN A 253 -14.43 -23.12 13.37
CA ASN A 253 -14.56 -24.31 14.18
C ASN A 253 -14.15 -24.11 15.64
N GLN A 254 -13.10 -23.34 15.89
CA GLN A 254 -12.54 -23.16 17.23
C GLN A 254 -11.92 -21.77 17.39
N ILE A 255 -11.78 -21.34 18.63
CA ILE A 255 -11.12 -20.08 18.94
C ILE A 255 -9.61 -20.31 18.94
N HIS A 256 -8.89 -19.43 18.24
CA HIS A 256 -7.45 -19.32 18.27
C HIS A 256 -7.03 -17.96 18.79
N GLY A 257 -5.87 -17.91 19.38
CA GLY A 257 -5.25 -16.67 19.80
C GLY A 257 -3.77 -16.66 19.50
N GLN A 258 -3.28 -15.53 19.04
CA GLN A 258 -1.85 -15.28 18.86
C GLN A 258 -1.50 -13.86 19.27
N GLY A 259 -0.25 -13.65 19.67
CA GLY A 259 0.17 -12.32 20.07
C GLY A 259 1.65 -12.24 20.39
N GLY A 260 2.06 -11.05 20.80
CA GLY A 260 3.44 -10.76 21.16
C GLY A 260 3.53 -9.70 22.25
N ILE A 261 4.53 -9.85 23.11
CA ILE A 261 4.93 -8.83 24.10
C ILE A 261 6.37 -8.49 23.80
N GLY A 262 6.59 -7.28 23.29
CA GLY A 262 7.90 -6.79 22.89
C GLY A 262 8.43 -5.70 23.81
N THR A 263 9.56 -5.10 23.42
CA THR A 263 10.23 -4.05 24.21
C THR A 263 9.37 -2.81 24.35
N ILE A 264 8.69 -2.38 23.28
CA ILE A 264 7.93 -1.11 23.26
C ILE A 264 6.44 -1.26 22.93
N SER A 265 6.00 -2.46 22.53
CA SER A 265 4.63 -2.72 22.09
C SER A 265 4.15 -4.11 22.52
N SER A 266 2.83 -4.25 22.62
CA SER A 266 2.16 -5.53 22.75
C SER A 266 1.02 -5.64 21.76
N ARG A 267 0.78 -6.86 21.27
CA ARG A 267 -0.29 -7.15 20.33
C ARG A 267 -0.99 -8.45 20.69
N LEU A 268 -2.28 -8.52 20.37
CA LEU A 268 -3.11 -9.70 20.58
C LEU A 268 -4.09 -9.81 19.41
N THR A 269 -4.18 -10.99 18.82
CA THR A 269 -5.15 -11.33 17.79
C THR A 269 -5.94 -12.55 18.24
N LEU A 270 -7.26 -12.48 18.17
CA LEU A 270 -8.18 -13.54 18.47
C LEU A 270 -9.07 -13.81 17.27
N ASP A 271 -9.28 -15.06 16.91
CA ASP A 271 -10.18 -15.46 15.84
C ASP A 271 -10.99 -16.69 16.24
N GLY A 272 -12.17 -16.85 15.65
CA GLY A 272 -13.05 -17.96 15.96
C GLY A 272 -14.43 -17.87 15.32
N PRO A 273 -15.31 -18.86 15.63
CA PRO A 273 -16.72 -18.83 15.22
C PRO A 273 -17.48 -17.76 15.99
N LEU A 274 -18.36 -16.99 15.30
CA LEU A 274 -19.18 -15.94 15.93
C LEU A 274 -20.56 -16.48 16.33
N PHE A 275 -21.35 -16.95 15.35
CA PHE A 275 -22.69 -17.52 15.56
C PHE A 275 -22.77 -18.90 14.89
N GLY A 276 -22.03 -19.87 15.44
CA GLY A 276 -21.91 -21.21 14.84
C GLY A 276 -21.01 -21.24 13.61
N LYS A 277 -21.12 -22.32 12.81
CA LYS A 277 -20.18 -22.59 11.70
C LYS A 277 -20.33 -21.69 10.46
N ASN A 278 -21.42 -20.93 10.37
CA ASN A 278 -21.73 -20.08 9.23
C ASN A 278 -21.25 -18.65 9.41
N SER A 279 -20.47 -18.38 10.45
CA SER A 279 -19.88 -17.08 10.69
C SER A 279 -18.57 -17.20 11.42
N SER A 280 -17.68 -16.24 11.21
CA SER A 280 -16.40 -16.16 11.92
C SER A 280 -16.05 -14.71 12.20
N PHE A 281 -15.16 -14.53 13.18
CA PHE A 281 -14.57 -13.26 13.49
C PHE A 281 -13.06 -13.38 13.59
N ILE A 282 -12.36 -12.30 13.29
CA ILE A 282 -11.00 -12.02 13.72
C ILE A 282 -10.98 -10.60 14.28
N VAL A 283 -10.35 -10.42 15.44
CA VAL A 283 -10.13 -9.11 16.07
C VAL A 283 -8.68 -9.06 16.53
N SER A 284 -8.03 -7.96 16.22
CA SER A 284 -6.62 -7.73 16.54
C SER A 284 -6.45 -6.35 17.16
N GLY A 285 -5.71 -6.29 18.27
CA GLY A 285 -5.32 -5.04 18.92
C GLY A 285 -3.81 -4.98 19.11
N ARG A 286 -3.24 -3.78 18.93
CA ARG A 286 -1.84 -3.46 19.21
C ARG A 286 -1.77 -2.11 19.93
N ARG A 287 -0.86 -2.01 20.89
CA ARG A 287 -0.57 -0.77 21.60
C ARG A 287 0.91 -0.64 21.90
N THR A 288 1.44 0.59 21.76
CA THR A 288 2.77 0.92 22.26
C THR A 288 2.70 1.52 23.66
N TYR A 289 3.78 1.37 24.38
CA TYR A 289 4.02 1.96 25.70
C TYR A 289 5.39 2.64 25.77
N ALA A 290 5.79 3.30 24.65
CA ALA A 290 7.04 4.03 24.55
C ALA A 290 7.13 5.16 25.60
N ASP A 291 6.01 5.77 25.96
CA ASP A 291 5.87 6.78 27.01
C ASP A 291 6.32 6.28 28.40
N LEU A 292 6.20 4.98 28.69
CA LEU A 292 6.71 4.42 29.94
C LEU A 292 8.22 4.55 30.08
N PHE A 293 8.95 4.47 28.95
CA PHE A 293 10.40 4.67 28.94
C PHE A 293 10.77 6.14 29.14
N LEU A 294 9.97 7.06 28.62
CA LEU A 294 10.17 8.49 28.83
C LEU A 294 10.03 8.85 30.31
N LYS A 295 9.04 8.24 31.02
CA LYS A 295 8.84 8.42 32.47
C LYS A 295 10.01 7.93 33.32
N LEU A 296 10.85 7.04 32.81
CA LEU A 296 12.06 6.57 33.49
C LEU A 296 13.28 7.47 33.26
N SER A 297 13.17 8.48 32.40
CA SER A 297 14.24 9.44 32.14
C SER A 297 14.57 10.26 33.39
N ARG A 298 15.84 10.63 33.54
CA ARG A 298 16.29 11.60 34.54
C ARG A 298 16.05 13.06 34.13
N ASP A 299 15.83 13.28 32.83
CA ASP A 299 15.52 14.58 32.28
C ASP A 299 14.01 14.86 32.45
N GLU A 300 13.68 15.97 33.13
CA GLU A 300 12.30 16.37 33.41
C GLU A 300 11.52 16.71 32.14
N ASN A 301 12.16 17.32 31.17
CA ASN A 301 11.52 17.66 29.88
C ASN A 301 11.09 16.40 29.12
N LEU A 302 11.86 15.31 29.22
CA LEU A 302 11.51 14.04 28.61
C LEU A 302 10.41 13.30 29.37
N ARG A 303 10.37 13.42 30.74
CA ARG A 303 9.35 12.73 31.55
C ARG A 303 7.94 13.21 31.30
N ASN A 304 7.75 14.48 30.98
CA ASN A 304 6.45 15.10 30.73
C ASN A 304 5.93 14.79 29.33
N ASN A 305 6.76 14.31 28.43
CA ASN A 305 6.35 13.98 27.07
C ASN A 305 5.49 12.71 27.03
N LYS A 306 4.49 12.73 26.17
CA LYS A 306 3.58 11.61 25.87
C LYS A 306 3.83 11.13 24.46
N LEU A 307 4.03 9.83 24.27
CA LEU A 307 4.23 9.23 22.95
C LEU A 307 3.63 7.83 22.93
N ASN A 308 2.49 7.68 22.31
CA ASN A 308 1.84 6.39 22.20
C ASN A 308 1.03 6.27 20.91
N PHE A 309 0.81 5.04 20.47
CA PHE A 309 -0.21 4.71 19.47
C PHE A 309 -0.93 3.41 19.84
N TYR A 310 -2.10 3.24 19.26
CA TYR A 310 -2.81 1.97 19.27
C TYR A 310 -3.47 1.69 17.92
N ASP A 311 -3.70 0.39 17.66
CA ASP A 311 -4.47 -0.11 16.54
C ASP A 311 -5.52 -1.09 17.02
N LEU A 312 -6.68 -1.04 16.40
CA LEU A 312 -7.73 -2.03 16.49
C LEU A 312 -8.16 -2.40 15.07
N SER A 313 -8.13 -3.67 14.73
CA SER A 313 -8.66 -4.18 13.47
C SER A 313 -9.56 -5.37 13.70
N GLY A 314 -10.58 -5.53 12.85
CA GLY A 314 -11.50 -6.65 12.95
C GLY A 314 -12.16 -6.96 11.63
N ARG A 315 -12.47 -8.24 11.42
CA ARG A 315 -13.28 -8.71 10.30
C ARG A 315 -14.29 -9.74 10.79
N PHE A 316 -15.53 -9.56 10.38
CA PHE A 316 -16.66 -10.43 10.69
C PHE A 316 -17.21 -10.95 9.38
N SER A 317 -17.22 -12.27 9.20
CA SER A 317 -17.65 -12.93 7.97
C SER A 317 -18.88 -13.78 8.22
N PHE A 318 -19.89 -13.65 7.35
CA PHE A 318 -21.15 -14.36 7.40
C PHE A 318 -21.37 -15.07 6.07
N PHE A 319 -21.55 -16.39 6.11
CA PHE A 319 -21.84 -17.23 4.97
C PHE A 319 -23.35 -17.42 4.87
N LEU A 320 -23.99 -16.70 3.96
CA LEU A 320 -25.45 -16.67 3.77
C LEU A 320 -25.86 -17.69 2.72
N GLY A 321 -25.94 -18.96 3.14
CA GLY A 321 -26.16 -20.08 2.23
C GLY A 321 -24.91 -20.47 1.44
N GLU A 322 -25.10 -21.05 0.24
CA GLU A 322 -24.02 -21.65 -0.56
C GLU A 322 -23.34 -20.66 -1.51
N ARG A 323 -23.93 -19.52 -1.76
CA ARG A 323 -23.50 -18.59 -2.83
C ARG A 323 -23.14 -17.20 -2.38
N ASP A 324 -23.53 -16.83 -1.18
CA ASP A 324 -23.40 -15.48 -0.68
C ASP A 324 -22.52 -15.43 0.55
N LYS A 325 -21.59 -14.50 0.55
CA LYS A 325 -20.73 -14.16 1.70
C LYS A 325 -20.80 -12.67 1.95
N LEU A 326 -21.08 -12.28 3.18
CA LEU A 326 -21.05 -10.90 3.64
C LEU A 326 -19.92 -10.73 4.65
N SER A 327 -19.06 -9.74 4.45
CA SER A 327 -17.95 -9.44 5.36
C SER A 327 -17.99 -7.98 5.76
N PHE A 328 -17.74 -7.73 7.05
CA PHE A 328 -17.58 -6.39 7.62
C PHE A 328 -16.15 -6.29 8.12
N SER A 329 -15.41 -5.28 7.68
CA SER A 329 -14.07 -5.00 8.17
C SER A 329 -14.03 -3.61 8.79
N ILE A 330 -13.30 -3.50 9.89
CA ILE A 330 -13.10 -2.25 10.64
C ILE A 330 -11.62 -2.12 10.96
N TYR A 331 -11.12 -0.89 10.86
CA TYR A 331 -9.82 -0.50 11.37
C TYR A 331 -9.93 0.87 12.04
N GLU A 332 -9.33 0.98 13.22
CA GLU A 332 -9.12 2.23 13.94
C GLU A 332 -7.69 2.27 14.45
N GLY A 333 -6.96 3.32 14.11
CA GLY A 333 -5.61 3.58 14.59
C GLY A 333 -5.46 5.03 15.01
N SER A 334 -4.75 5.27 16.11
CA SER A 334 -4.54 6.61 16.63
C SER A 334 -3.13 6.75 17.19
N ASP A 335 -2.55 7.92 16.95
CA ASP A 335 -1.27 8.36 17.50
C ASP A 335 -1.45 9.61 18.33
N PHE A 336 -0.61 9.77 19.33
CA PHE A 336 -0.53 10.98 20.12
C PHE A 336 0.91 11.29 20.53
N LEU A 337 1.36 12.50 20.22
CA LEU A 337 2.60 13.13 20.69
C LEU A 337 2.24 14.35 21.53
N GLY A 338 2.64 14.40 22.79
CA GLY A 338 2.55 15.57 23.65
C GLY A 338 3.93 15.99 24.13
N LEU A 339 4.25 17.29 24.02
CA LEU A 339 5.51 17.87 24.45
C LEU A 339 5.23 18.87 25.57
N ASP A 340 5.67 18.54 26.78
CA ASP A 340 5.66 19.36 28.00
C ASP A 340 4.30 20.05 28.28
N ASP A 341 3.19 19.37 27.96
CA ASP A 341 1.82 19.87 28.05
C ASP A 341 1.55 21.22 27.32
N GLN A 342 2.48 21.70 26.49
CA GLN A 342 2.35 22.93 25.70
C GLN A 342 2.00 22.65 24.24
N PHE A 343 2.42 21.50 23.72
CA PHE A 343 2.16 21.09 22.34
C PHE A 343 1.59 19.69 22.31
N GLY A 344 0.48 19.52 21.62
CA GLY A 344 -0.14 18.24 21.31
C GLY A 344 -0.25 18.04 19.80
N LEU A 345 0.08 16.82 19.32
CA LEU A 345 -0.18 16.40 17.96
C LEU A 345 -0.78 15.01 17.99
N GLY A 346 -2.03 14.90 17.57
CA GLY A 346 -2.73 13.64 17.42
C GLY A 346 -3.14 13.40 15.96
N TRP A 347 -3.14 12.13 15.51
CA TRP A 347 -3.77 11.77 14.25
C TRP A 347 -4.43 10.41 14.36
N ASN A 348 -5.49 10.21 13.58
CA ASN A 348 -6.22 8.96 13.56
C ASN A 348 -6.70 8.58 12.15
N ASN A 349 -6.82 7.27 11.94
CA ASN A 349 -7.49 6.66 10.81
C ASN A 349 -8.69 5.86 11.31
N TRP A 350 -9.81 6.00 10.63
CA TRP A 350 -10.99 5.18 10.83
C TRP A 350 -11.48 4.65 9.49
N VAL A 351 -11.42 3.34 9.31
CA VAL A 351 -11.71 2.67 8.03
C VAL A 351 -12.71 1.55 8.27
N ASN A 352 -13.78 1.56 7.49
CA ASN A 352 -14.81 0.53 7.52
C ASN A 352 -15.11 0.07 6.10
N SER A 353 -15.34 -1.23 5.90
CA SER A 353 -15.83 -1.77 4.65
C SER A 353 -16.86 -2.87 4.86
N VAL A 354 -17.79 -2.94 3.90
CA VAL A 354 -18.77 -4.00 3.78
C VAL A 354 -18.59 -4.62 2.41
N ASN A 355 -18.35 -5.91 2.36
CA ASN A 355 -18.13 -6.65 1.12
C ASN A 355 -19.15 -7.78 1.00
N TRP A 356 -19.95 -7.76 -0.06
CA TRP A 356 -20.83 -8.83 -0.43
C TRP A 356 -20.31 -9.53 -1.69
N ASN A 357 -19.91 -10.79 -1.52
CA ASN A 357 -19.42 -11.64 -2.60
C ASN A 357 -20.50 -12.66 -2.92
N ARG A 358 -20.83 -12.79 -4.21
CA ARG A 358 -21.84 -13.72 -4.70
C ARG A 358 -21.33 -14.57 -5.85
N VAL A 359 -21.50 -15.87 -5.73
CA VAL A 359 -21.28 -16.84 -6.81
C VAL A 359 -22.58 -17.03 -7.58
N ASN A 360 -22.74 -16.34 -8.72
CA ASN A 360 -23.95 -16.46 -9.54
C ASN A 360 -24.02 -17.82 -10.25
N SER A 361 -22.86 -18.31 -10.75
CA SER A 361 -22.68 -19.63 -11.37
C SER A 361 -21.20 -20.01 -11.30
N GLU A 362 -20.84 -21.21 -11.76
CA GLU A 362 -19.44 -21.68 -11.85
C GLU A 362 -18.52 -20.75 -12.66
N THR A 363 -19.10 -19.91 -13.51
CA THR A 363 -18.36 -19.00 -14.41
C THR A 363 -18.67 -17.52 -14.18
N SER A 364 -19.51 -17.18 -13.21
CA SER A 364 -19.95 -15.79 -12.97
C SER A 364 -19.93 -15.43 -11.50
N PHE A 365 -19.22 -14.37 -11.17
CA PHE A 365 -19.05 -13.86 -9.83
C PHE A 365 -19.43 -12.39 -9.79
N PHE A 366 -19.95 -11.96 -8.64
CA PHE A 366 -20.31 -10.58 -8.39
C PHE A 366 -19.80 -10.17 -7.01
N ASP A 367 -19.16 -9.01 -6.96
CA ASP A 367 -18.67 -8.39 -5.73
C ASP A 367 -19.27 -6.99 -5.61
N LEU A 368 -19.91 -6.70 -4.49
CA LEU A 368 -20.36 -5.38 -4.11
C LEU A 368 -19.64 -4.95 -2.84
N GLN A 369 -19.00 -3.81 -2.91
CA GLN A 369 -18.29 -3.20 -1.79
C GLN A 369 -18.85 -1.81 -1.50
N ALA A 370 -19.04 -1.50 -0.22
CA ALA A 370 -19.23 -0.13 0.26
C ALA A 370 -18.20 0.14 1.36
N TYR A 371 -17.66 1.34 1.40
CA TYR A 371 -16.67 1.70 2.41
C TYR A 371 -16.76 3.17 2.81
N TYR A 372 -16.21 3.43 3.99
CA TYR A 372 -15.93 4.77 4.51
C TYR A 372 -14.54 4.78 5.13
N SER A 373 -13.74 5.77 4.77
CA SER A 373 -12.42 6.03 5.32
C SER A 373 -12.30 7.48 5.76
N ARG A 374 -11.74 7.72 6.93
CA ARG A 374 -11.46 9.04 7.46
C ARG A 374 -10.06 9.09 8.04
N TYR A 375 -9.31 10.08 7.63
CA TYR A 375 -8.07 10.51 8.23
C TYR A 375 -8.25 11.90 8.84
N GLN A 376 -7.75 12.08 10.06
CA GLN A 376 -7.82 13.35 10.77
C GLN A 376 -6.53 13.56 11.54
N TYR A 377 -6.03 14.79 11.58
CA TYR A 377 -5.04 15.18 12.57
C TYR A 377 -5.51 16.40 13.35
N ILE A 378 -4.98 16.54 14.58
CA ILE A 378 -5.28 17.61 15.51
C ILE A 378 -3.95 18.12 16.04
N VAL A 379 -3.73 19.43 15.92
CA VAL A 379 -2.63 20.15 16.57
C VAL A 379 -3.22 20.98 17.69
N ASP A 380 -2.71 20.79 18.88
CA ASP A 380 -3.15 21.46 20.09
C ASP A 380 -1.97 22.30 20.65
N ILE A 381 -2.14 23.59 20.75
CA ILE A 381 -1.18 24.54 21.32
C ILE A 381 -1.79 25.07 22.60
N ASN A 382 -1.27 24.65 23.72
CA ASN A 382 -1.71 25.08 25.05
C ASN A 382 -0.85 26.26 25.54
N ASP A 383 -1.18 27.46 25.08
CA ASP A 383 -0.54 28.70 25.43
C ASP A 383 -1.58 29.71 25.94
N PRO A 384 -1.35 30.40 27.09
CA PRO A 384 -2.36 31.32 27.66
C PRO A 384 -2.77 32.47 26.74
N GLU A 385 -1.89 32.93 25.85
CA GLU A 385 -2.15 34.08 24.98
C GLU A 385 -2.47 33.66 23.54
N ASN A 386 -1.96 32.51 23.09
CA ASN A 386 -2.02 32.05 21.70
C ASN A 386 -2.46 30.59 21.57
N GLY A 387 -3.18 30.07 22.57
CA GLY A 387 -3.67 28.69 22.55
C GLY A 387 -4.74 28.46 21.51
N PHE A 388 -4.69 27.32 20.86
CA PHE A 388 -5.70 26.89 19.87
C PHE A 388 -5.64 25.38 19.61
N GLU A 389 -6.78 24.81 19.19
CA GLU A 389 -6.86 23.51 18.56
C GLU A 389 -7.09 23.69 17.05
N TRP A 390 -6.25 23.08 16.25
CA TRP A 390 -6.39 23.03 14.80
C TRP A 390 -6.66 21.61 14.33
N THR A 391 -7.82 21.40 13.73
CA THR A 391 -8.25 20.13 13.14
C THR A 391 -8.19 20.19 11.61
N ASN A 392 -7.67 19.11 10.99
CA ASN A 392 -7.75 18.87 9.57
C ASN A 392 -8.32 17.46 9.33
N ARG A 393 -9.22 17.32 8.36
CA ARG A 393 -9.92 16.06 8.09
C ARG A 393 -10.05 15.79 6.61
N LEU A 394 -9.72 14.56 6.22
CA LEU A 394 -10.02 14.00 4.90
C LEU A 394 -10.90 12.76 5.07
N SER A 395 -12.02 12.70 4.37
CA SER A 395 -12.86 11.51 4.33
C SER A 395 -13.17 11.09 2.89
N GLU A 396 -13.35 9.79 2.71
CA GLU A 396 -13.74 9.17 1.46
C GLU A 396 -14.82 8.12 1.72
N SER A 397 -15.95 8.26 1.01
CA SER A 397 -16.98 7.22 0.94
C SER A 397 -16.98 6.63 -0.45
N GLY A 398 -17.12 5.32 -0.57
CA GLY A 398 -17.14 4.68 -1.88
C GLY A 398 -18.07 3.47 -1.97
N ILE A 399 -18.55 3.25 -3.19
CA ILE A 399 -19.28 2.04 -3.57
C ILE A 399 -18.71 1.50 -4.86
N LYS A 400 -18.41 0.20 -4.88
CA LYS A 400 -17.83 -0.50 -6.02
C LYS A 400 -18.61 -1.77 -6.31
N ALA A 401 -19.05 -1.92 -7.54
CA ALA A 401 -19.67 -3.13 -8.03
C ALA A 401 -18.78 -3.73 -9.14
N ASN A 402 -18.42 -5.00 -9.00
CA ASN A 402 -17.52 -5.70 -9.91
C ASN A 402 -18.14 -7.03 -10.32
N TRP A 403 -18.20 -7.28 -11.62
CA TRP A 403 -18.65 -8.54 -12.23
C TRP A 403 -17.46 -9.22 -12.90
N ILE A 404 -17.29 -10.50 -12.60
CA ILE A 404 -16.28 -11.35 -13.22
C ILE A 404 -17.00 -12.49 -13.96
N ARG A 405 -16.62 -12.73 -15.21
CA ARG A 405 -17.15 -13.84 -16.00
C ARG A 405 -16.05 -14.58 -16.73
N VAL A 406 -15.97 -15.86 -16.46
CA VAL A 406 -15.13 -16.79 -17.21
C VAL A 406 -15.90 -17.19 -18.47
N LEU A 407 -15.40 -16.75 -19.63
CA LEU A 407 -16.01 -17.03 -20.93
C LEU A 407 -15.59 -18.40 -21.47
N SER A 408 -14.34 -18.78 -21.18
CA SER A 408 -13.74 -20.08 -21.54
C SER A 408 -12.48 -20.30 -20.68
N ASP A 409 -11.86 -21.46 -20.79
CA ASP A 409 -10.57 -21.79 -20.14
C ASP A 409 -9.43 -20.81 -20.54
N LYS A 410 -9.64 -20.01 -21.60
CA LYS A 410 -8.65 -19.06 -22.12
C LYS A 410 -9.02 -17.60 -21.92
N SER A 411 -10.26 -17.31 -21.52
CA SER A 411 -10.81 -15.95 -21.56
C SER A 411 -11.61 -15.65 -20.32
N THR A 412 -11.23 -14.58 -19.60
CA THR A 412 -11.98 -14.04 -18.47
C THR A 412 -12.17 -12.55 -18.66
N ILE A 413 -13.37 -12.05 -18.44
CA ILE A 413 -13.68 -10.62 -18.45
C ILE A 413 -14.10 -10.19 -17.05
N ASN A 414 -13.75 -8.95 -16.71
CA ASN A 414 -14.27 -8.25 -15.55
C ASN A 414 -14.72 -6.85 -15.96
N TRP A 415 -15.80 -6.37 -15.36
CA TRP A 415 -16.29 -5.01 -15.58
C TRP A 415 -17.02 -4.51 -14.35
N GLY A 416 -17.13 -3.22 -14.22
CA GLY A 416 -17.84 -2.66 -13.09
C GLY A 416 -17.82 -1.15 -13.04
N ILE A 417 -18.35 -0.68 -11.92
CA ILE A 417 -18.43 0.73 -11.58
C ILE A 417 -17.79 0.95 -10.20
N HIS A 418 -17.20 2.13 -10.01
CA HIS A 418 -16.66 2.57 -8.72
C HIS A 418 -16.95 4.05 -8.55
N SER A 419 -17.81 4.42 -7.61
CA SER A 419 -18.15 5.80 -7.27
C SER A 419 -17.52 6.14 -5.92
N GLN A 420 -16.86 7.31 -5.84
CA GLN A 420 -16.10 7.78 -4.68
C GLN A 420 -16.48 9.23 -4.41
N PHE A 421 -16.77 9.54 -3.17
CA PHE A 421 -17.03 10.91 -2.72
C PHE A 421 -15.97 11.30 -1.70
N TYR A 422 -15.22 12.34 -2.03
CA TYR A 422 -14.19 12.94 -1.19
C TYR A 422 -14.71 14.16 -0.50
N GLN A 423 -14.41 14.29 0.78
CA GLN A 423 -14.66 15.51 1.54
C GLN A 423 -13.39 15.88 2.31
N PHE A 424 -12.91 17.08 2.08
CA PHE A 424 -11.71 17.60 2.72
C PHE A 424 -12.04 18.89 3.46
N SER A 425 -11.83 18.91 4.79
CA SER A 425 -11.94 20.09 5.65
C SER A 425 -10.53 20.53 6.03
N PRO A 426 -9.97 21.57 5.34
CA PRO A 426 -8.55 21.88 5.44
C PRO A 426 -8.15 22.60 6.71
N VAL A 427 -8.99 23.48 7.23
CA VAL A 427 -8.72 24.25 8.43
C VAL A 427 -10.00 24.39 9.25
N ASP A 428 -9.92 23.93 10.47
CA ASP A 428 -10.93 24.14 11.52
C ASP A 428 -10.12 24.47 12.78
N LEU A 429 -9.91 25.77 13.01
CA LEU A 429 -9.11 26.30 14.11
C LEU A 429 -10.02 26.95 15.13
N ALA A 430 -10.09 26.33 16.30
CA ALA A 430 -10.81 26.80 17.46
C ALA A 430 -9.82 27.40 18.48
N PRO A 431 -9.88 28.73 18.77
CA PRO A 431 -9.01 29.33 19.77
C PRO A 431 -9.44 28.95 21.18
N ASP A 432 -8.49 28.94 22.12
CA ASP A 432 -8.77 28.81 23.54
C ASP A 432 -9.56 30.07 24.03
N PRO A 433 -10.34 29.95 25.13
CA PRO A 433 -11.22 31.04 25.59
C PRO A 433 -10.54 32.39 25.89
N GLU A 434 -9.24 32.38 26.24
CA GLU A 434 -8.43 33.55 26.58
C GLU A 434 -7.44 33.91 25.47
N SER A 435 -7.43 33.17 24.33
CA SER A 435 -6.51 33.37 23.22
C SER A 435 -6.80 34.63 22.43
N GLY A 436 -5.73 35.33 22.01
CA GLY A 436 -5.78 36.42 21.05
C GLY A 436 -5.97 36.01 19.59
N ILE A 437 -5.99 34.70 19.30
CA ILE A 437 -6.15 34.14 17.96
C ILE A 437 -7.65 34.13 17.59
N GLY A 438 -7.96 34.47 16.34
CA GLY A 438 -9.34 34.39 15.81
C GLY A 438 -9.69 32.95 15.36
N GLU A 439 -10.95 32.58 15.48
CA GLU A 439 -11.50 31.35 14.89
C GLU A 439 -11.36 31.36 13.37
N ILE A 440 -10.91 30.26 12.79
CA ILE A 440 -10.78 30.08 11.34
C ILE A 440 -11.45 28.76 10.96
N VAL A 441 -12.56 28.84 10.25
CA VAL A 441 -13.27 27.68 9.71
C VAL A 441 -13.38 27.85 8.19
N THR A 442 -12.84 26.91 7.45
CA THR A 442 -12.94 26.90 5.98
C THR A 442 -14.04 25.95 5.52
N ASN A 443 -14.70 26.29 4.41
CA ASN A 443 -15.68 25.41 3.79
C ASN A 443 -15.00 24.10 3.31
N PRO A 444 -15.64 22.94 3.53
CA PRO A 444 -15.13 21.68 3.00
C PRO A 444 -15.02 21.74 1.47
N LYS A 445 -13.90 21.20 0.94
CA LYS A 445 -13.74 20.95 -0.50
C LYS A 445 -14.28 19.54 -0.80
N ASN A 446 -15.21 19.42 -1.75
CA ASN A 446 -15.87 18.16 -2.08
C ASN A 446 -15.54 17.73 -3.51
N GLY A 447 -15.37 16.42 -3.72
CA GLY A 447 -15.11 15.85 -5.02
C GLY A 447 -15.84 14.53 -5.23
N LEU A 448 -16.47 14.37 -6.39
CA LEU A 448 -17.14 13.14 -6.81
C LEU A 448 -16.36 12.52 -7.97
N LEU A 449 -15.87 11.29 -7.80
CA LEU A 449 -15.16 10.52 -8.82
C LEU A 449 -15.96 9.27 -9.18
N ASN A 450 -16.49 9.22 -10.40
CA ASN A 450 -17.19 8.07 -10.94
C ASN A 450 -16.32 7.37 -11.96
N ASN A 451 -16.17 6.05 -11.83
CA ASN A 451 -15.33 5.27 -12.73
C ASN A 451 -16.10 4.10 -13.33
N LEU A 452 -15.91 3.90 -14.63
CA LEU A 452 -16.31 2.70 -15.34
C LEU A 452 -15.04 1.92 -15.69
N PHE A 453 -15.04 0.61 -15.50
CA PHE A 453 -13.88 -0.20 -15.86
C PHE A 453 -14.28 -1.50 -16.56
N PHE A 454 -13.38 -1.93 -17.44
CA PHE A 454 -13.47 -3.20 -18.16
C PHE A 454 -12.06 -3.80 -18.24
N GLY A 455 -11.98 -5.13 -18.04
CA GLY A 455 -10.75 -5.91 -18.17
C GLY A 455 -11.00 -7.21 -18.93
N LEU A 456 -10.00 -7.63 -19.67
CA LEU A 456 -9.96 -8.87 -20.43
C LEU A 456 -8.63 -9.57 -20.16
N ASN A 457 -8.69 -10.80 -19.65
CA ASN A 457 -7.56 -11.71 -19.60
C ASN A 457 -7.73 -12.77 -20.69
N GLN A 458 -6.75 -12.84 -21.61
CA GLN A 458 -6.82 -13.72 -22.77
C GLN A 458 -5.54 -14.55 -22.92
N ASN A 459 -5.68 -15.87 -22.91
CA ASN A 459 -4.63 -16.81 -23.26
C ASN A 459 -4.78 -17.20 -24.76
N PHE A 460 -3.96 -16.62 -25.64
CA PHE A 460 -3.98 -16.93 -27.07
C PHE A 460 -3.39 -18.31 -27.34
N SER A 461 -2.37 -18.69 -26.59
CA SER A 461 -1.71 -19.99 -26.65
C SER A 461 -1.14 -20.35 -25.27
N PRO A 462 -0.62 -21.57 -25.05
CA PRO A 462 0.11 -21.90 -23.82
C PRO A 462 1.29 -20.96 -23.54
N ARG A 463 1.86 -20.33 -24.60
CA ARG A 463 3.02 -19.45 -24.48
C ARG A 463 2.67 -17.95 -24.43
N LEU A 464 1.58 -17.53 -25.07
CA LEU A 464 1.22 -16.10 -25.20
C LEU A 464 -0.06 -15.79 -24.47
N SER A 465 0.01 -14.88 -23.53
CA SER A 465 -1.14 -14.35 -22.76
C SER A 465 -1.13 -12.82 -22.76
N MET A 466 -2.30 -12.24 -22.68
CA MET A 466 -2.53 -10.79 -22.65
C MET A 466 -3.55 -10.44 -21.57
N GLU A 467 -3.30 -9.35 -20.88
CA GLU A 467 -4.28 -8.62 -20.09
C GLU A 467 -4.50 -7.25 -20.73
N ALA A 468 -5.75 -6.91 -21.03
CA ALA A 468 -6.14 -5.61 -21.53
C ALA A 468 -7.20 -5.01 -20.61
N GLY A 469 -7.03 -3.75 -20.24
CA GLY A 469 -7.94 -3.05 -19.36
C GLY A 469 -8.20 -1.62 -19.83
N LEU A 470 -9.39 -1.13 -19.52
CA LEU A 470 -9.78 0.26 -19.74
C LEU A 470 -10.56 0.74 -18.52
N ARG A 471 -10.13 1.85 -17.95
CA ARG A 471 -10.85 2.56 -16.90
C ARG A 471 -11.13 3.98 -17.37
N TRP A 472 -12.33 4.47 -17.13
CA TRP A 472 -12.74 5.83 -17.45
C TRP A 472 -13.20 6.51 -16.19
N GLY A 473 -12.42 7.48 -15.72
CA GLY A 473 -12.69 8.32 -14.58
C GLY A 473 -13.37 9.62 -14.96
N LEU A 474 -14.42 9.97 -14.26
CA LEU A 474 -15.20 11.21 -14.37
C LEU A 474 -15.17 11.88 -13.01
N TYR A 475 -14.35 12.90 -12.85
CA TYR A 475 -14.20 13.65 -11.61
C TYR A 475 -14.93 14.97 -11.70
N THR A 476 -15.69 15.32 -10.69
CA THR A 476 -16.36 16.61 -10.54
C THR A 476 -16.08 17.16 -9.15
N GLN A 477 -15.42 18.31 -9.08
CA GLN A 477 -15.41 19.10 -7.86
C GLN A 477 -16.80 19.75 -7.71
N VAL A 478 -17.39 19.63 -6.52
CA VAL A 478 -18.74 20.15 -6.24
C VAL A 478 -18.73 21.08 -5.04
N GLY A 479 -19.56 22.13 -5.08
CA GLY A 479 -19.85 23.02 -3.94
C GLY A 479 -20.56 22.23 -2.82
N GLU A 480 -20.77 22.83 -1.74
CA GLU A 480 -20.67 24.23 -1.28
C GLU A 480 -19.19 24.65 -1.21
N GLY A 481 -18.88 25.88 -1.72
CA GLY A 481 -17.51 26.38 -1.66
C GLY A 481 -17.34 27.74 -2.38
N VAL A 482 -16.15 28.27 -2.26
CA VAL A 482 -15.71 29.52 -2.92
C VAL A 482 -14.52 29.20 -3.82
N GLU A 483 -14.53 29.69 -5.04
CA GLU A 483 -13.40 29.67 -5.97
C GLU A 483 -12.83 31.08 -6.10
N TYR A 484 -11.50 31.21 -5.94
CA TYR A 484 -10.79 32.45 -6.11
C TYR A 484 -10.34 32.59 -7.56
N SER A 485 -10.37 33.82 -8.09
CA SER A 485 -9.87 34.16 -9.43
C SER A 485 -8.61 35.00 -9.31
N TYR A 486 -7.61 34.72 -10.16
CA TYR A 486 -6.33 35.38 -10.17
C TYR A 486 -6.03 36.00 -11.56
N PRO A 487 -5.16 37.05 -11.64
CA PRO A 487 -4.72 37.59 -12.92
C PRO A 487 -4.07 36.49 -13.80
N ASP A 488 -4.41 36.50 -15.08
CA ASP A 488 -3.89 35.53 -16.07
C ASP A 488 -4.06 34.04 -15.65
N ASP A 489 -5.05 33.75 -14.78
CA ASP A 489 -5.30 32.39 -14.23
C ASP A 489 -4.10 31.81 -13.46
N ARG A 490 -3.26 32.67 -12.86
CA ARG A 490 -2.07 32.30 -12.09
C ARG A 490 -2.24 32.66 -10.62
N PRO A 491 -2.38 31.67 -9.73
CA PRO A 491 -2.51 31.92 -8.29
C PRO A 491 -1.25 32.59 -7.73
N GLU A 492 -1.43 33.72 -7.07
CA GLU A 492 -0.38 34.45 -6.35
C GLU A 492 -0.93 34.94 -5.02
N ARG A 493 -0.08 35.01 -3.99
CA ARG A 493 -0.46 35.54 -2.68
C ARG A 493 -0.97 36.97 -2.83
N ASP A 494 -2.06 37.27 -2.13
CA ASP A 494 -2.73 38.59 -2.14
C ASP A 494 -3.08 39.09 -3.57
N GLY A 495 -3.13 38.17 -4.55
CA GLY A 495 -3.35 38.49 -5.96
C GLY A 495 -4.77 38.19 -6.43
N GLU A 496 -5.70 37.86 -5.57
CA GLU A 496 -7.07 37.59 -5.93
C GLU A 496 -7.76 38.83 -6.53
N ILE A 497 -8.47 38.63 -7.64
CA ILE A 497 -9.24 39.70 -8.33
C ILE A 497 -10.74 39.48 -8.23
N GLY A 498 -11.19 38.38 -7.71
CA GLY A 498 -12.59 38.06 -7.51
C GLY A 498 -12.82 36.69 -6.92
N THR A 499 -14.04 36.50 -6.44
CA THR A 499 -14.52 35.23 -5.86
C THR A 499 -15.82 34.82 -6.54
N GLU A 500 -16.01 33.52 -6.71
CA GLU A 500 -17.25 32.90 -7.17
C GLU A 500 -17.72 31.90 -6.11
N SER A 501 -18.97 32.03 -5.66
CA SER A 501 -19.57 31.15 -4.65
C SER A 501 -20.49 30.17 -5.35
N PHE A 502 -20.41 28.91 -4.88
CA PHE A 502 -21.17 27.77 -5.41
C PHE A 502 -22.07 27.20 -4.35
N ASP A 503 -23.30 26.88 -4.70
CA ASP A 503 -24.26 26.20 -3.84
C ASP A 503 -23.89 24.72 -3.65
N ALA A 504 -24.49 24.07 -2.64
CA ALA A 504 -24.27 22.66 -2.36
C ALA A 504 -24.56 21.78 -3.59
N TRP A 505 -23.59 20.89 -3.96
CA TRP A 505 -23.63 20.02 -5.13
C TRP A 505 -23.55 20.72 -6.49
N GLU A 506 -23.37 22.03 -6.56
CA GLU A 506 -23.14 22.75 -7.80
C GLU A 506 -21.77 22.35 -8.40
N PRO A 507 -21.69 21.99 -9.69
CA PRO A 507 -20.41 21.64 -10.30
C PRO A 507 -19.47 22.85 -10.41
N MET A 508 -18.29 22.76 -9.81
CA MET A 508 -17.24 23.79 -9.86
C MET A 508 -16.25 23.50 -10.99
N GLN A 509 -15.70 22.29 -11.02
CA GLN A 509 -14.71 21.88 -12.01
C GLN A 509 -14.92 20.43 -12.44
N PHE A 510 -14.66 20.12 -13.71
CA PHE A 510 -14.83 18.79 -14.28
C PHE A 510 -13.55 18.31 -14.96
N TYR A 511 -13.13 17.07 -14.65
CA TYR A 511 -12.05 16.37 -15.31
C TYR A 511 -12.47 14.97 -15.72
N GLN A 512 -11.92 14.49 -16.84
CA GLN A 512 -12.08 13.10 -17.25
C GLN A 512 -10.73 12.48 -17.58
N GLY A 513 -10.57 11.21 -17.26
CA GLY A 513 -9.36 10.46 -17.52
C GLY A 513 -9.66 9.10 -18.13
N LEU A 514 -9.07 8.80 -19.28
CA LEU A 514 -9.11 7.48 -19.88
C LEU A 514 -7.81 6.74 -19.56
N GLU A 515 -7.91 5.60 -18.88
CA GLU A 515 -6.78 4.83 -18.36
C GLU A 515 -6.67 3.47 -19.07
N PRO A 516 -6.06 3.41 -20.27
CA PRO A 516 -5.75 2.15 -20.93
C PRO A 516 -4.63 1.41 -20.19
N ARG A 517 -4.76 0.08 -20.11
CA ARG A 517 -3.79 -0.83 -19.51
C ARG A 517 -3.62 -2.04 -20.39
N LEU A 518 -2.37 -2.45 -20.58
CA LEU A 518 -2.04 -3.55 -21.48
C LEU A 518 -0.82 -4.28 -20.92
N ALA A 519 -0.92 -5.59 -20.78
CA ALA A 519 0.20 -6.44 -20.40
C ALA A 519 0.25 -7.68 -21.30
N PHE A 520 1.44 -8.06 -21.66
CA PHE A 520 1.74 -9.27 -22.41
C PHE A 520 2.74 -10.13 -21.66
N ARG A 521 2.55 -11.44 -21.72
CA ARG A 521 3.51 -12.42 -21.27
C ARG A 521 3.77 -13.41 -22.42
N TYR A 522 5.06 -13.63 -22.72
CA TYR A 522 5.50 -14.66 -23.64
C TYR A 522 6.41 -15.66 -22.91
N LEU A 523 5.99 -16.94 -22.85
CA LEU A 523 6.80 -18.03 -22.32
C LEU A 523 7.78 -18.51 -23.40
N ILE A 524 9.07 -18.31 -23.17
CA ILE A 524 10.14 -18.85 -24.01
C ILE A 524 10.22 -20.36 -23.76
N ASP A 525 10.24 -20.74 -22.47
CA ASP A 525 10.12 -22.12 -22.01
C ASP A 525 9.36 -22.15 -20.65
N GLU A 526 9.27 -23.31 -20.00
CA GLU A 526 8.54 -23.47 -18.74
C GLU A 526 9.16 -22.71 -17.55
N GLN A 527 10.41 -22.30 -17.65
CA GLN A 527 11.19 -21.63 -16.62
C GLN A 527 11.63 -20.22 -17.02
N PHE A 528 11.26 -19.73 -18.22
CA PHE A 528 11.66 -18.43 -18.70
C PHE A 528 10.53 -17.70 -19.42
N SER A 529 10.21 -16.48 -18.94
CA SER A 529 9.22 -15.60 -19.57
C SER A 529 9.73 -14.19 -19.79
N VAL A 530 9.19 -13.55 -20.82
CA VAL A 530 9.33 -12.11 -21.11
C VAL A 530 7.97 -11.48 -20.93
N LYS A 531 7.92 -10.35 -20.23
CA LYS A 531 6.70 -9.59 -20.02
C LYS A 531 6.90 -8.14 -20.44
N ALA A 532 5.86 -7.53 -20.98
CA ALA A 532 5.82 -6.12 -21.31
C ALA A 532 4.49 -5.54 -20.84
N ALA A 533 4.49 -4.32 -20.30
CA ALA A 533 3.28 -3.67 -19.85
C ALA A 533 3.30 -2.17 -20.13
N TYR A 534 2.12 -1.63 -20.40
CA TYR A 534 1.83 -0.21 -20.44
C TYR A 534 0.61 0.07 -19.57
N ASN A 535 0.66 1.16 -18.80
CA ASN A 535 -0.50 1.65 -18.06
C ASN A 535 -0.52 3.16 -17.96
N ARG A 536 -1.73 3.73 -18.03
CA ARG A 536 -2.02 5.10 -17.66
C ARG A 536 -2.86 5.13 -16.40
N ASN A 537 -2.54 6.08 -15.51
CA ASN A 537 -3.30 6.32 -14.29
C ASN A 537 -3.52 7.81 -14.09
N PHE A 538 -4.66 8.17 -13.46
CA PHE A 538 -4.93 9.52 -13.00
C PHE A 538 -5.05 9.55 -11.47
N GLN A 539 -4.59 10.66 -10.87
CA GLN A 539 -4.70 10.91 -9.43
C GLN A 539 -5.37 12.26 -9.20
N TYR A 540 -6.45 12.26 -8.42
CA TYR A 540 -7.29 13.44 -8.16
C TYR A 540 -7.09 14.02 -6.76
N VAL A 541 -6.39 13.32 -5.89
CA VAL A 541 -6.09 13.70 -4.50
C VAL A 541 -4.58 13.70 -4.32
N GLN A 542 -3.98 14.83 -3.96
CA GLN A 542 -2.53 15.06 -3.88
C GLN A 542 -2.14 15.57 -2.49
N ILE A 543 -0.84 15.53 -2.17
CA ILE A 543 -0.29 16.12 -0.94
C ILE A 543 0.65 17.27 -1.30
N ALA A 544 0.40 18.44 -0.73
CA ALA A 544 1.35 19.55 -0.68
C ALA A 544 2.25 19.37 0.56
N THR A 545 3.51 19.05 0.35
CA THR A 545 4.46 18.76 1.42
C THR A 545 5.86 19.30 1.16
N ASN A 546 6.49 19.79 2.21
CA ASN A 546 7.93 20.10 2.25
C ASN A 546 8.76 18.89 2.72
N SER A 547 8.12 17.85 3.22
CA SER A 547 8.77 16.66 3.76
C SER A 547 9.09 15.62 2.67
N SER A 548 10.18 14.90 2.82
CA SER A 548 10.49 13.73 2.01
C SER A 548 9.73 12.48 2.45
N ALA A 549 9.22 12.45 3.69
CA ALA A 549 8.63 11.26 4.29
C ALA A 549 7.10 11.23 4.29
N GLY A 550 6.44 12.36 4.08
CA GLY A 550 5.02 12.55 4.38
C GLY A 550 4.79 12.66 5.89
N LEU A 551 4.50 13.85 6.36
CA LEU A 551 4.20 14.10 7.78
C LEU A 551 2.70 13.97 8.02
N PRO A 552 2.25 13.65 9.24
CA PRO A 552 0.83 13.66 9.58
C PRO A 552 0.13 14.98 9.29
N ILE A 553 0.86 16.09 9.42
CA ILE A 553 0.36 17.46 9.19
C ILE A 553 0.46 17.91 7.73
N ASP A 554 0.93 17.07 6.80
CA ASP A 554 0.98 17.42 5.39
C ASP A 554 -0.43 17.64 4.83
N ARG A 555 -0.56 18.65 3.97
CA ARG A 555 -1.85 19.07 3.49
C ARG A 555 -2.32 18.29 2.28
N TRP A 556 -3.42 17.59 2.42
CA TRP A 556 -4.14 16.97 1.33
C TRP A 556 -4.87 18.03 0.48
N MET A 557 -4.98 17.79 -0.82
CA MET A 557 -5.63 18.66 -1.77
C MET A 557 -6.43 17.82 -2.76
N LEU A 558 -7.63 18.29 -3.11
CA LEU A 558 -8.42 17.76 -4.21
C LEU A 558 -8.05 18.51 -5.50
N ALA A 559 -8.18 17.81 -6.64
CA ALA A 559 -8.04 18.47 -7.92
C ALA A 559 -9.11 19.57 -8.08
N ASP A 560 -8.66 20.75 -8.47
CA ASP A 560 -9.47 21.94 -8.68
C ASP A 560 -9.03 22.67 -9.96
N ARG A 561 -9.48 23.89 -10.18
CA ARG A 561 -9.13 24.70 -11.35
C ARG A 561 -7.61 24.85 -11.55
N TYR A 562 -6.87 25.04 -10.45
CA TYR A 562 -5.44 25.36 -10.45
C TYR A 562 -4.55 24.14 -10.20
N THR A 563 -5.09 23.13 -9.53
CA THR A 563 -4.40 21.88 -9.23
C THR A 563 -5.00 20.73 -10.03
N ARG A 564 -4.55 20.58 -11.28
CA ARG A 564 -5.05 19.54 -12.20
C ARG A 564 -4.70 18.13 -11.72
N PRO A 565 -5.49 17.11 -12.09
CA PRO A 565 -5.14 15.71 -11.78
C PRO A 565 -3.77 15.33 -12.34
N ILE A 566 -2.97 14.61 -11.54
CA ILE A 566 -1.72 14.01 -12.04
C ILE A 566 -2.07 12.93 -13.05
N GLN A 567 -1.42 12.96 -14.22
CA GLN A 567 -1.42 11.86 -15.17
C GLN A 567 -0.07 11.15 -15.15
N SER A 568 -0.10 9.82 -15.09
CA SER A 568 1.08 8.97 -15.12
C SER A 568 0.98 7.97 -16.26
N ASP A 569 1.94 7.97 -17.18
CA ASP A 569 2.10 6.96 -18.23
C ASP A 569 3.35 6.13 -17.95
N GLN A 570 3.22 4.81 -17.81
CA GLN A 570 4.34 3.93 -17.53
C GLN A 570 4.44 2.80 -18.55
N ILE A 571 5.66 2.57 -19.06
CA ILE A 571 6.03 1.41 -19.87
C ILE A 571 7.02 0.58 -19.06
N SER A 572 6.88 -0.74 -19.09
CA SER A 572 7.76 -1.67 -18.39
C SER A 572 8.06 -2.90 -19.26
N LEU A 573 9.29 -3.41 -19.13
CA LEU A 573 9.75 -4.65 -19.77
C LEU A 573 10.49 -5.49 -18.75
N GLY A 574 10.21 -6.81 -18.68
CA GLY A 574 10.81 -7.69 -17.68
C GLY A 574 11.18 -9.06 -18.24
N LEU A 575 12.27 -9.59 -17.70
CA LEU A 575 12.77 -10.95 -17.91
C LEU A 575 12.68 -11.72 -16.60
N PHE A 576 12.07 -12.91 -16.62
CA PHE A 576 11.81 -13.71 -15.43
C PHE A 576 12.29 -15.15 -15.69
N ARG A 577 13.18 -15.65 -14.85
CA ARG A 577 13.73 -16.99 -14.98
C ARG A 577 13.83 -17.72 -13.65
N ASN A 578 13.38 -18.98 -13.64
CA ASN A 578 13.54 -19.89 -12.53
C ASN A 578 14.65 -20.92 -12.85
N PHE A 579 15.35 -21.37 -11.81
CA PHE A 579 16.43 -22.34 -11.90
C PHE A 579 16.24 -23.43 -10.84
N ASP A 580 16.87 -24.59 -11.07
CA ASP A 580 16.97 -25.68 -10.10
C ASP A 580 15.58 -26.04 -9.51
N ASN A 581 14.62 -26.39 -10.38
CA ASN A 581 13.23 -26.74 -10.03
C ASN A 581 12.54 -25.65 -9.17
N ASN A 582 12.65 -24.39 -9.60
CA ASN A 582 12.09 -23.21 -8.91
C ASN A 582 12.74 -22.89 -7.54
N ARG A 583 13.89 -23.50 -7.23
CA ARG A 583 14.65 -23.17 -6.02
C ARG A 583 15.19 -21.75 -6.05
N TRP A 584 15.57 -21.25 -7.22
CA TRP A 584 16.04 -19.90 -7.45
C TRP A 584 15.15 -19.19 -8.45
N GLU A 585 14.85 -17.94 -8.17
CA GLU A 585 14.13 -17.01 -9.05
C GLU A 585 15.02 -15.81 -9.36
N LEU A 586 15.10 -15.44 -10.63
CA LEU A 586 15.73 -14.22 -11.10
C LEU A 586 14.70 -13.40 -11.86
N SER A 587 14.58 -12.12 -11.52
CA SER A 587 13.87 -11.15 -12.36
C SER A 587 14.75 -9.93 -12.64
N VAL A 588 14.63 -9.39 -13.84
CA VAL A 588 15.21 -8.11 -14.26
C VAL A 588 14.12 -7.32 -14.94
N GLU A 589 13.74 -6.17 -14.37
CA GLU A 589 12.67 -5.32 -14.88
C GLU A 589 13.22 -3.93 -15.18
N GLY A 590 12.91 -3.37 -16.35
CA GLY A 590 13.16 -1.97 -16.71
C GLY A 590 11.85 -1.22 -16.81
N TYR A 591 11.83 0.05 -16.43
CA TYR A 591 10.65 0.91 -16.55
C TYR A 591 11.01 2.33 -16.95
N TYR A 592 10.06 3.00 -17.60
CA TYR A 592 10.04 4.44 -17.85
C TYR A 592 8.65 4.97 -17.53
N LYS A 593 8.59 6.06 -16.75
CA LYS A 593 7.37 6.75 -16.32
C LYS A 593 7.43 8.21 -16.71
N ASP A 594 6.38 8.69 -17.37
CA ASP A 594 6.10 10.09 -17.68
C ASP A 594 4.98 10.60 -16.77
N LEU A 595 5.20 11.71 -16.11
CA LEU A 595 4.28 12.30 -15.15
C LEU A 595 3.94 13.73 -15.59
N ARG A 596 2.67 14.07 -15.60
CA ARG A 596 2.19 15.42 -15.90
C ARG A 596 1.40 15.97 -14.73
N ASN A 597 1.42 17.28 -14.56
CA ASN A 597 0.74 18.01 -13.49
C ASN A 597 1.22 17.56 -12.09
N VAL A 598 2.48 17.17 -11.95
CA VAL A 598 3.06 16.94 -10.61
C VAL A 598 3.23 18.28 -9.91
N ILE A 599 2.90 18.33 -8.62
CA ILE A 599 3.01 19.55 -7.84
C ILE A 599 4.31 19.62 -7.04
N ASP A 600 4.78 20.82 -6.80
CA ASP A 600 5.84 21.16 -5.84
C ASP A 600 5.53 22.51 -5.19
N LEU A 601 6.11 22.77 -4.03
CA LEU A 601 5.89 24.01 -3.30
C LEU A 601 6.78 25.14 -3.86
N ARG A 602 6.29 26.37 -3.78
CA ARG A 602 7.11 27.57 -4.01
C ARG A 602 8.25 27.67 -3.00
N ASN A 603 9.27 28.48 -3.28
CA ASN A 603 10.24 28.85 -2.28
C ASN A 603 9.55 29.69 -1.18
N GLY A 604 9.71 29.32 0.09
CA GLY A 604 9.05 29.98 1.20
C GLY A 604 7.54 29.75 1.28
N ALA A 605 7.03 28.62 0.76
CA ALA A 605 5.63 28.25 0.83
C ALA A 605 5.12 28.11 2.26
N GLN A 606 3.90 28.63 2.52
CA GLN A 606 3.20 28.55 3.80
C GLN A 606 1.89 27.80 3.61
N VAL A 607 1.90 26.48 3.86
CA VAL A 607 0.75 25.61 3.55
C VAL A 607 -0.15 25.29 4.73
N LEU A 608 0.24 25.63 5.97
CA LEU A 608 -0.45 25.15 7.17
C LEU A 608 -1.77 25.88 7.43
N PHE A 609 -1.78 27.21 7.43
CA PHE A 609 -2.93 28.02 7.87
C PHE A 609 -3.57 28.82 6.74
N THR A 610 -3.29 28.50 5.48
CA THR A 610 -3.91 29.20 4.33
C THR A 610 -5.11 28.41 3.83
N ASP A 611 -6.17 29.07 3.43
CA ASP A 611 -7.28 28.49 2.67
C ASP A 611 -7.00 28.48 1.15
N GLN A 612 -6.12 29.37 0.69
CA GLN A 612 -5.69 29.52 -0.72
C GLN A 612 -4.41 28.74 -0.99
N VAL A 613 -4.43 27.42 -0.74
CA VAL A 613 -3.23 26.56 -0.90
C VAL A 613 -2.72 26.52 -2.35
N GLU A 614 -3.59 26.79 -3.32
CA GLU A 614 -3.25 26.94 -4.74
C GLU A 614 -2.22 28.04 -5.01
N THR A 615 -2.12 29.05 -4.15
CA THR A 615 -1.09 30.11 -4.26
C THR A 615 0.30 29.62 -3.85
N GLU A 616 0.38 28.52 -3.13
CA GLU A 616 1.62 27.95 -2.54
C GLU A 616 2.21 26.82 -3.37
N VAL A 617 1.45 26.25 -4.30
CA VAL A 617 1.85 25.12 -5.13
C VAL A 617 2.03 25.53 -6.59
N LEU A 618 2.98 24.88 -7.27
CA LEU A 618 3.24 25.00 -8.69
C LEU A 618 3.17 23.61 -9.31
N SER A 619 2.73 23.51 -10.57
CA SER A 619 2.61 22.23 -11.26
C SER A 619 3.47 22.18 -12.52
N GLY A 620 3.91 20.98 -12.89
CA GLY A 620 4.70 20.74 -14.08
C GLY A 620 4.89 19.27 -14.40
N ASP A 621 5.98 18.95 -15.08
CA ASP A 621 6.26 17.61 -15.57
C ASP A 621 7.30 16.88 -14.73
N GLY A 622 7.22 15.54 -14.74
CA GLY A 622 8.17 14.67 -14.08
C GLY A 622 8.50 13.42 -14.89
N TRP A 623 9.66 12.85 -14.67
CA TRP A 623 10.10 11.61 -15.33
C TRP A 623 10.78 10.70 -14.31
N ALA A 624 10.52 9.40 -14.42
CA ALA A 624 11.23 8.40 -13.63
C ALA A 624 11.58 7.19 -14.51
N TYR A 625 12.78 6.65 -14.33
CA TYR A 625 13.21 5.44 -15.04
C TYR A 625 14.21 4.64 -14.19
N GLY A 626 14.25 3.35 -14.44
CA GLY A 626 15.15 2.49 -13.68
C GLY A 626 15.18 1.04 -14.14
N VAL A 627 16.12 0.32 -13.55
CA VAL A 627 16.29 -1.13 -13.70
C VAL A 627 16.28 -1.77 -12.32
N GLU A 628 15.45 -2.78 -12.17
CA GLU A 628 15.23 -3.54 -10.93
C GLU A 628 15.73 -4.98 -11.15
N THR A 629 16.50 -5.52 -10.23
CA THR A 629 16.97 -6.92 -10.26
C THR A 629 16.65 -7.59 -8.93
N LEU A 630 16.08 -8.78 -8.98
CA LEU A 630 15.81 -9.61 -7.82
C LEU A 630 16.36 -11.02 -8.07
N LEU A 631 17.22 -11.49 -7.18
CA LEU A 631 17.63 -12.88 -7.09
C LEU A 631 17.13 -13.46 -5.77
N ARG A 632 16.20 -14.42 -5.82
CA ARG A 632 15.57 -15.03 -4.64
C ARG A 632 15.88 -16.52 -4.58
N LYS A 633 16.13 -17.00 -3.38
CA LYS A 633 16.23 -18.43 -3.06
C LYS A 633 15.03 -18.82 -2.18
N ASN A 634 14.17 -19.70 -2.71
CA ASN A 634 12.87 -20.02 -2.07
C ASN A 634 12.94 -21.20 -1.11
N THR A 635 13.85 -22.14 -1.28
CA THR A 635 13.84 -23.42 -0.56
C THR A 635 15.19 -23.78 0.06
N GLY A 636 15.15 -24.64 1.10
CA GLY A 636 16.28 -25.14 1.85
C GLY A 636 16.50 -24.40 3.17
N LYS A 637 17.42 -24.85 4.02
CA LYS A 637 17.70 -24.27 5.34
C LYS A 637 18.04 -22.78 5.31
N THR A 638 18.60 -22.29 4.21
CA THR A 638 18.86 -20.88 3.99
C THR A 638 18.00 -20.40 2.84
N THR A 639 17.13 -19.42 3.10
CA THR A 639 16.26 -18.72 2.13
C THR A 639 16.52 -17.23 2.18
N GLY A 640 16.02 -16.46 1.20
CA GLY A 640 16.18 -15.02 1.17
C GLY A 640 16.32 -14.47 -0.24
N TRP A 641 16.74 -13.20 -0.34
CA TRP A 641 16.91 -12.53 -1.64
C TRP A 641 17.97 -11.44 -1.59
N LEU A 642 18.49 -11.17 -2.77
CA LEU A 642 19.28 -9.99 -3.07
C LEU A 642 18.50 -9.16 -4.08
N SER A 643 18.24 -7.89 -3.74
CA SER A 643 17.64 -6.93 -4.65
C SER A 643 18.59 -5.79 -4.97
N TYR A 644 18.51 -5.28 -6.19
CA TYR A 644 19.21 -4.09 -6.65
C TYR A 644 18.31 -3.26 -7.52
N THR A 645 18.26 -1.96 -7.22
CA THR A 645 17.56 -0.97 -8.04
C THR A 645 18.53 0.14 -8.43
N TRP A 646 18.58 0.42 -9.72
CA TRP A 646 19.14 1.66 -10.24
C TRP A 646 18.00 2.49 -10.80
N SER A 647 17.84 3.74 -10.35
CA SER A 647 16.74 4.61 -10.77
C SER A 647 17.11 6.08 -10.74
N ARG A 648 16.41 6.87 -11.54
CA ARG A 648 16.48 8.34 -11.52
C ARG A 648 15.09 8.93 -11.65
N THR A 649 14.86 9.98 -10.88
CA THR A 649 13.63 10.77 -10.93
C THR A 649 13.95 12.23 -11.15
N TRP A 650 13.19 12.89 -12.01
CA TRP A 650 13.34 14.28 -12.40
C TRP A 650 12.01 15.00 -12.37
N ARG A 651 12.06 16.30 -12.08
CA ARG A 651 10.94 17.25 -12.23
C ARG A 651 11.39 18.47 -13.00
N GLN A 652 10.46 19.13 -13.68
CA GLN A 652 10.62 20.44 -14.29
C GLN A 652 9.31 21.21 -14.12
N ILE A 653 9.33 22.25 -13.30
CA ILE A 653 8.15 23.01 -12.89
C ILE A 653 8.50 24.49 -13.11
N GLU A 654 7.64 25.23 -13.80
CA GLU A 654 7.81 26.67 -14.00
C GLU A 654 7.73 27.38 -12.64
N GLY A 655 8.68 28.30 -12.38
CA GLY A 655 8.81 29.00 -11.09
C GLY A 655 9.62 28.22 -10.03
N VAL A 656 10.07 27.02 -10.34
CA VAL A 656 10.90 26.21 -9.43
C VAL A 656 12.27 25.97 -10.07
N SER A 657 13.35 26.09 -9.28
CA SER A 657 14.73 25.75 -9.71
C SER A 657 15.14 26.47 -11.01
N LEU A 658 14.80 27.75 -11.15
CA LEU A 658 15.05 28.55 -12.36
C LEU A 658 14.48 27.91 -13.66
N ASN A 659 13.34 27.23 -13.55
CA ASN A 659 12.71 26.46 -14.64
C ASN A 659 13.57 25.30 -15.19
N GLN A 660 14.65 24.93 -14.50
CA GLN A 660 15.53 23.85 -14.89
C GLN A 660 15.04 22.50 -14.30
N LYS A 661 15.48 21.40 -14.93
CA LYS A 661 15.26 20.06 -14.39
C LYS A 661 16.02 19.87 -13.08
N TYR A 662 15.33 19.31 -12.08
CA TYR A 662 15.92 19.00 -10.77
C TYR A 662 15.45 17.63 -10.28
N ASN A 663 16.20 17.03 -9.36
CA ASN A 663 15.79 15.80 -8.70
C ASN A 663 14.86 16.12 -7.52
N PRO A 664 13.71 15.45 -7.37
CA PRO A 664 12.94 15.55 -6.13
C PRO A 664 13.75 14.96 -4.96
N ARG A 665 13.39 15.31 -3.72
CA ARG A 665 14.13 14.89 -2.51
C ARG A 665 14.29 13.38 -2.40
N PHE A 666 13.31 12.60 -2.86
CA PHE A 666 13.30 11.15 -2.79
C PHE A 666 14.06 10.44 -3.92
N ASP A 667 14.74 11.17 -4.82
CA ASP A 667 15.60 10.55 -5.85
C ASP A 667 16.81 9.89 -5.21
N ARG A 668 16.90 8.55 -5.36
CA ARG A 668 18.01 7.71 -4.89
C ARG A 668 18.50 6.83 -6.03
N PRO A 669 19.70 7.12 -6.58
CA PRO A 669 20.22 6.37 -7.74
C PRO A 669 20.45 4.88 -7.50
N HIS A 670 20.89 4.49 -6.31
CA HIS A 670 21.22 3.10 -6.01
C HIS A 670 20.53 2.65 -4.73
N ASP A 671 19.97 1.45 -4.78
CA ASP A 671 19.37 0.75 -3.65
C ASP A 671 19.77 -0.73 -3.74
N VAL A 672 20.38 -1.25 -2.68
CA VAL A 672 20.79 -2.66 -2.55
C VAL A 672 20.23 -3.22 -1.26
N THR A 673 19.53 -4.33 -1.34
CA THR A 673 19.01 -5.03 -0.16
C THR A 673 19.39 -6.51 -0.21
N LEU A 674 19.90 -7.02 0.90
CA LEU A 674 20.12 -8.45 1.12
C LEU A 674 19.29 -8.89 2.33
N VAL A 675 18.46 -9.92 2.14
CA VAL A 675 17.72 -10.58 3.22
C VAL A 675 18.09 -12.04 3.23
N LEU A 676 18.48 -12.56 4.39
CA LEU A 676 18.83 -13.96 4.61
C LEU A 676 18.10 -14.48 5.84
N ASN A 677 17.46 -15.63 5.71
CA ASN A 677 16.89 -16.39 6.82
C ASN A 677 17.55 -17.77 6.83
N HIS A 678 18.02 -18.23 7.99
CA HIS A 678 18.64 -19.52 8.15
C HIS A 678 18.00 -20.30 9.29
N GLU A 679 17.56 -21.52 9.00
CA GLU A 679 17.04 -22.45 9.97
C GLU A 679 18.14 -23.45 10.37
N PHE A 680 18.70 -23.31 11.57
CA PHE A 680 19.68 -24.25 12.11
C PHE A 680 19.01 -25.59 12.42
N ASN A 681 17.86 -25.53 13.03
CA ASN A 681 17.00 -26.66 13.40
C ASN A 681 15.57 -26.12 13.73
N PRO A 682 14.56 -26.99 13.99
CA PRO A 682 13.18 -26.55 14.23
C PRO A 682 13.00 -25.56 15.40
N ARG A 683 14.00 -25.46 16.30
CA ARG A 683 13.95 -24.54 17.44
C ARG A 683 14.69 -23.24 17.22
N TRP A 684 15.70 -23.23 16.37
CA TRP A 684 16.58 -22.07 16.19
C TRP A 684 16.63 -21.61 14.75
N SER A 685 16.31 -20.36 14.56
CA SER A 685 16.47 -19.68 13.27
C SER A 685 17.15 -18.33 13.47
N ALA A 686 17.84 -17.84 12.44
CA ALA A 686 18.45 -16.51 12.40
C ALA A 686 18.01 -15.76 11.15
N GLY A 687 17.83 -14.46 11.29
CA GLY A 687 17.58 -13.51 10.21
C GLY A 687 18.67 -12.47 10.11
N LEU A 688 19.02 -12.07 8.89
CA LEU A 688 19.95 -10.98 8.60
C LEU A 688 19.37 -10.13 7.48
N THR A 689 19.41 -8.82 7.66
CA THR A 689 19.05 -7.85 6.62
C THR A 689 20.16 -6.82 6.49
N PHE A 690 20.60 -6.57 5.27
CA PHE A 690 21.51 -5.49 4.94
C PHE A 690 20.85 -4.58 3.91
N VAL A 691 20.91 -3.26 4.14
CA VAL A 691 20.37 -2.24 3.25
C VAL A 691 21.46 -1.21 2.97
N TYR A 692 21.62 -0.85 1.71
CA TYR A 692 22.42 0.29 1.25
C TYR A 692 21.59 1.11 0.28
N THR A 693 21.51 2.43 0.49
CA THR A 693 20.88 3.36 -0.45
C THR A 693 21.70 4.62 -0.61
N SER A 694 21.75 5.16 -1.83
CA SER A 694 22.33 6.49 -2.07
C SER A 694 21.61 7.55 -1.24
N GLY A 695 22.33 8.60 -0.84
CA GLY A 695 21.77 9.71 -0.08
C GLY A 695 20.61 10.41 -0.81
N LEU A 696 19.64 10.92 -0.02
CA LEU A 696 18.54 11.76 -0.51
C LEU A 696 19.09 13.03 -1.16
N ALA A 697 18.43 13.50 -2.19
CA ALA A 697 18.70 14.79 -2.80
C ALA A 697 18.27 15.92 -1.84
N VAL A 698 19.11 16.96 -1.70
CA VAL A 698 18.92 18.04 -0.73
C VAL A 698 19.41 19.37 -1.26
N THR A 699 18.84 20.45 -0.77
CA THR A 699 19.35 21.82 -0.95
C THR A 699 19.97 22.27 0.37
N PHE A 700 21.29 22.44 0.39
CA PHE A 700 21.96 23.04 1.52
C PHE A 700 22.01 24.57 1.38
N PRO A 701 22.01 25.34 2.49
CA PRO A 701 22.23 26.77 2.43
C PRO A 701 23.65 27.07 1.94
N VAL A 702 23.77 28.08 1.10
CA VAL A 702 25.05 28.53 0.53
C VAL A 702 25.70 29.67 1.36
N GLY A 703 24.99 30.20 2.32
CA GLY A 703 25.41 31.24 3.25
C GLY A 703 24.34 31.55 4.27
N SER A 704 24.54 32.63 5.02
CA SER A 704 23.52 33.18 5.93
C SER A 704 23.65 34.69 6.00
N TYR A 705 22.60 35.34 6.43
CA TYR A 705 22.59 36.77 6.78
C TYR A 705 21.89 36.97 8.12
N VAL A 706 22.13 38.10 8.78
CA VAL A 706 21.59 38.35 10.11
C VAL A 706 20.39 39.29 10.01
N VAL A 707 19.29 38.91 10.61
CA VAL A 707 18.08 39.71 10.81
C VAL A 707 17.68 39.61 12.27
N ASP A 708 17.48 40.73 12.93
CA ASP A 708 17.10 40.82 14.34
C ASP A 708 17.94 39.92 15.26
N ASN A 709 19.27 39.93 15.06
CA ASN A 709 20.25 39.10 15.78
C ASN A 709 20.13 37.59 15.55
N GLN A 710 19.33 37.13 14.56
CA GLN A 710 19.21 35.73 14.18
C GLN A 710 19.91 35.48 12.84
N ASN A 711 20.64 34.39 12.72
CA ASN A 711 21.20 33.92 11.46
C ASN A 711 20.11 33.24 10.61
N VAL A 712 19.80 33.83 9.48
CA VAL A 712 18.84 33.30 8.49
C VAL A 712 19.61 32.61 7.37
N PRO A 713 19.33 31.34 7.07
CA PRO A 713 20.01 30.62 6.00
C PRO A 713 19.65 31.17 4.61
N LEU A 714 20.65 31.33 3.76
CA LEU A 714 20.46 31.67 2.36
C LEU A 714 20.52 30.42 1.50
N TYR A 715 19.39 30.01 0.92
CA TYR A 715 19.29 28.88 0.04
C TYR A 715 19.49 29.27 -1.42
N PRO A 716 20.15 28.45 -2.26
CA PRO A 716 20.27 28.68 -3.69
C PRO A 716 18.89 28.54 -4.36
N GLU A 717 18.68 29.21 -5.48
CA GLU A 717 17.46 29.08 -6.28
C GLU A 717 17.35 27.71 -6.95
N LEU A 718 18.48 27.06 -7.24
CA LEU A 718 18.51 25.69 -7.77
C LEU A 718 18.29 24.67 -6.64
N ARG A 719 17.31 23.77 -6.85
CA ARG A 719 16.92 22.78 -5.84
C ARG A 719 17.71 21.48 -5.95
N ASN A 720 17.97 20.87 -4.78
CA ASN A 720 18.40 19.49 -4.61
C ASN A 720 19.67 19.14 -5.41
N LEU A 721 20.64 20.08 -5.46
CA LEU A 721 21.93 19.89 -6.13
C LEU A 721 22.84 18.92 -5.37
N ASP A 722 22.70 18.89 -4.06
CA ASP A 722 23.51 18.09 -3.15
C ASP A 722 22.79 16.79 -2.76
N ARG A 723 23.50 15.92 -2.03
CA ARG A 723 22.97 14.70 -1.47
C ARG A 723 23.41 14.53 -0.01
N PHE A 724 22.52 13.93 0.78
CA PHE A 724 22.89 13.39 2.07
C PHE A 724 23.97 12.30 1.90
N PRO A 725 24.78 12.03 2.93
CA PRO A 725 25.63 10.83 2.96
C PRO A 725 24.81 9.56 2.71
N ASP A 726 25.44 8.59 2.07
CA ASP A 726 24.81 7.30 1.80
C ASP A 726 24.34 6.63 3.08
N TYR A 727 23.15 6.06 3.01
CA TYR A 727 22.53 5.30 4.08
C TYR A 727 22.91 3.81 3.95
N HIS A 728 23.38 3.21 5.03
CA HIS A 728 23.49 1.76 5.08
C HIS A 728 23.32 1.23 6.51
N ARG A 729 22.80 0.01 6.62
CA ARG A 729 22.46 -0.62 7.88
C ARG A 729 22.48 -2.13 7.74
N MET A 730 22.83 -2.80 8.84
CA MET A 730 22.68 -4.24 8.98
C MET A 730 21.85 -4.54 10.23
N ASP A 731 20.84 -5.40 10.08
CA ASP A 731 20.01 -5.86 11.18
C ASP A 731 20.12 -7.37 11.29
N ALA A 732 20.10 -7.88 12.52
CA ALA A 732 20.19 -9.30 12.79
C ALA A 732 19.15 -9.74 13.82
N SER A 733 18.67 -10.97 13.70
CA SER A 733 17.77 -11.57 14.69
C SER A 733 18.06 -13.04 14.91
N ILE A 734 17.74 -13.53 16.10
CA ILE A 734 17.75 -14.95 16.46
C ILE A 734 16.42 -15.27 17.11
N THR A 735 15.74 -16.29 16.62
CA THR A 735 14.48 -16.78 17.17
C THR A 735 14.67 -18.15 17.81
N TRP A 736 14.23 -18.28 19.05
CA TRP A 736 14.16 -19.56 19.77
C TRP A 736 12.70 -19.95 20.00
N ARG A 737 12.32 -21.13 19.50
CA ARG A 737 10.98 -21.69 19.62
C ARG A 737 10.95 -22.76 20.72
N ASN A 738 9.90 -22.77 21.53
CA ASN A 738 9.66 -23.83 22.51
C ASN A 738 9.52 -25.18 21.80
N ALA A 739 9.91 -26.26 22.49
CA ALA A 739 9.68 -27.61 21.98
C ALA A 739 8.16 -27.85 21.83
N ASP A 740 7.75 -28.27 20.66
CA ASP A 740 6.38 -28.76 20.46
C ASP A 740 6.22 -30.10 21.19
N LYS A 741 5.49 -30.08 22.29
CA LYS A 741 5.15 -31.27 23.09
C LYS A 741 3.66 -31.60 23.01
N GLY A 742 2.99 -31.22 21.88
CA GLY A 742 1.55 -31.37 21.73
C GLY A 742 0.74 -30.43 22.64
N ARG A 743 1.34 -29.38 23.17
CA ARG A 743 0.67 -28.38 24.01
C ARG A 743 -0.09 -27.41 23.12
N LYS A 744 -1.30 -27.00 23.51
CA LYS A 744 -2.05 -25.94 22.81
C LYS A 744 -1.28 -24.62 22.78
N TRP A 745 -0.53 -24.30 23.84
CA TRP A 745 0.28 -23.09 23.94
C TRP A 745 1.67 -23.29 23.33
N LYS A 746 1.97 -22.54 22.25
CA LYS A 746 3.27 -22.49 21.58
C LYS A 746 3.87 -21.11 21.79
N GLY A 747 5.14 -21.04 22.17
CA GLY A 747 5.83 -19.79 22.43
C GLY A 747 7.18 -19.71 21.75
N SER A 748 7.60 -18.50 21.41
CA SER A 748 8.93 -18.23 20.88
C SER A 748 9.49 -16.91 21.41
N TRP A 749 10.82 -16.87 21.58
CA TRP A 749 11.56 -15.66 21.87
C TRP A 749 12.31 -15.19 20.63
N ASN A 750 12.16 -13.94 20.29
CA ASN A 750 12.91 -13.28 19.24
C ASN A 750 13.84 -12.23 19.88
N PHE A 751 15.13 -12.35 19.60
CA PHE A 751 16.16 -11.37 19.97
C PHE A 751 16.60 -10.70 18.69
N SER A 752 16.47 -9.40 18.57
CA SER A 752 16.89 -8.65 17.39
C SER A 752 17.74 -7.46 17.74
N VAL A 753 18.63 -7.10 16.82
CA VAL A 753 19.48 -5.91 16.89
C VAL A 753 19.31 -5.16 15.58
N TYR A 754 18.78 -3.97 15.67
CA TYR A 754 18.72 -3.01 14.58
C TYR A 754 20.01 -2.21 14.53
N ASN A 755 20.54 -1.98 13.32
CA ASN A 755 21.78 -1.25 13.09
C ASN A 755 22.99 -1.83 13.86
N LEU A 756 23.31 -3.09 13.59
CA LEU A 756 24.28 -3.92 14.32
C LEU A 756 25.66 -3.26 14.52
N TYR A 757 26.12 -2.44 13.59
CA TYR A 757 27.41 -1.75 13.67
C TYR A 757 27.31 -0.26 14.05
N GLY A 758 26.11 0.23 14.45
CA GLY A 758 25.91 1.53 15.06
C GLY A 758 26.19 2.75 14.16
N ARG A 759 26.01 2.61 12.84
CA ARG A 759 26.17 3.76 11.93
C ARG A 759 25.18 4.86 12.27
N LYS A 760 25.68 6.08 12.38
CA LYS A 760 24.87 7.29 12.50
C LYS A 760 24.36 7.69 11.12
N ASN A 761 23.21 7.16 10.73
CA ASN A 761 22.57 7.48 9.45
C ASN A 761 21.85 8.84 9.53
N PRO A 762 21.93 9.70 8.50
CA PRO A 762 21.29 11.00 8.53
C PRO A 762 19.76 10.85 8.53
N PHE A 763 19.11 11.51 9.48
CA PHE A 763 17.66 11.67 9.53
C PHE A 763 17.26 13.05 8.99
N ALA A 764 17.87 14.11 9.56
CA ALA A 764 17.65 15.49 9.16
C ALA A 764 18.94 16.29 9.24
N TYR A 765 18.95 17.42 8.55
CA TYR A 765 19.97 18.45 8.69
C TYR A 765 19.27 19.75 9.07
N GLU A 766 19.76 20.36 10.14
CA GLU A 766 19.26 21.61 10.67
C GLU A 766 20.32 22.70 10.49
N PHE A 767 19.90 23.86 10.01
CA PHE A 767 20.71 25.05 10.04
C PHE A 767 20.49 25.72 11.41
N ARG A 768 21.54 25.83 12.21
CA ARG A 768 21.48 26.49 13.51
C ARG A 768 22.83 27.11 13.88
N ASP A 769 22.80 28.01 14.82
CA ASP A 769 24.03 28.52 15.42
C ASP A 769 24.73 27.43 16.25
N ILE A 770 25.98 27.20 15.93
CA ILE A 770 26.87 26.29 16.68
C ILE A 770 27.61 27.14 17.68
N TYR A 771 27.31 26.96 18.96
CA TYR A 771 28.01 27.64 20.06
C TYR A 771 29.32 26.92 20.39
N ASN A 772 30.33 27.67 20.86
CA ASN A 772 31.63 27.12 21.18
C ASN A 772 31.62 25.97 22.21
N ASN A 773 30.57 25.84 23.03
CA ASN A 773 30.38 24.75 23.98
C ASN A 773 30.04 23.40 23.30
N ASP A 774 29.59 23.39 22.04
CA ASP A 774 29.27 22.14 21.27
C ASP A 774 30.56 21.47 20.72
N ILE A 775 31.68 22.18 20.76
CA ILE A 775 33.00 21.67 20.38
C ILE A 775 33.84 21.73 21.65
N ASN A 776 34.11 20.64 22.37
CA ASN A 776 34.98 20.51 23.54
C ASN A 776 36.00 21.68 23.75
N PHE A 777 35.55 22.86 24.08
CA PHE A 777 36.37 24.00 24.43
C PHE A 777 36.27 24.21 25.94
N ASN A 778 37.39 24.21 26.62
CA ASN A 778 37.51 24.67 27.99
C ASN A 778 37.18 26.18 28.02
N PRO A 779 36.18 26.65 28.75
CA PRO A 779 35.95 28.08 28.89
C PRO A 779 37.16 28.68 29.66
N SER A 780 37.83 29.67 29.07
CA SER A 780 38.74 30.51 29.80
C SER A 780 37.97 31.33 30.84
N GLU A 781 38.52 31.52 32.01
CA GLU A 781 37.91 32.17 33.19
C GLU A 781 37.54 33.66 33.00
N ASP A 782 37.71 34.26 31.85
CA ASP A 782 37.30 35.62 31.54
C ASP A 782 36.07 35.61 30.63
N GLY A 783 34.99 36.25 31.06
CA GLY A 783 33.65 36.31 30.49
C GLY A 783 33.59 36.76 29.03
N ASP A 784 34.15 35.97 28.14
CA ASP A 784 34.23 36.21 26.71
C ASP A 784 32.98 35.79 25.96
N ILE A 785 32.58 36.69 25.10
CA ILE A 785 31.55 36.60 24.08
C ILE A 785 31.44 35.17 23.57
N ILE A 786 30.29 34.51 23.85
CA ILE A 786 29.95 33.25 23.27
C ILE A 786 29.83 33.46 21.74
N SER A 787 30.93 33.20 21.03
CA SER A 787 30.89 33.28 19.58
C SER A 787 30.10 32.13 19.01
N SER A 788 28.95 32.43 18.48
CA SER A 788 28.20 31.46 17.67
C SER A 788 28.62 31.59 16.20
N ARG A 789 28.63 30.49 15.49
CA ARG A 789 28.75 30.45 14.02
C ARG A 789 27.62 29.69 13.40
N PRO A 790 27.04 30.18 12.31
CA PRO A 790 26.03 29.42 11.58
C PRO A 790 26.65 28.14 11.02
N GLY A 791 25.91 27.06 11.10
CA GLY A 791 26.32 25.76 10.58
C GLY A 791 25.21 24.81 10.33
N VAL A 792 25.52 23.72 9.63
CA VAL A 792 24.57 22.64 9.35
C VAL A 792 24.87 21.46 10.25
N VAL A 793 23.93 21.06 11.08
CA VAL A 793 24.07 19.97 12.04
C VAL A 793 23.25 18.76 11.57
N MET A 794 23.90 17.60 11.51
CA MET A 794 23.24 16.34 11.17
C MET A 794 22.59 15.71 12.40
N THR A 795 21.29 15.46 12.30
CA THR A 795 20.53 14.68 13.28
C THR A 795 20.40 13.24 12.82
N TYR A 796 20.58 12.28 13.72
CA TYR A 796 20.33 10.85 13.50
C TYR A 796 19.39 10.31 14.59
N LEU A 797 18.54 9.32 14.25
CA LEU A 797 17.57 8.77 15.19
C LEU A 797 18.13 7.60 15.99
N PHE A 798 18.83 6.69 15.33
CA PHE A 798 19.15 5.39 15.93
C PHE A 798 20.63 5.06 15.76
N THR A 799 21.20 4.51 16.83
CA THR A 799 22.47 3.77 16.81
C THR A 799 22.16 2.27 16.91
N VAL A 800 22.84 1.51 17.72
CA VAL A 800 22.54 0.09 17.97
C VAL A 800 21.31 -0.02 18.87
N LEU A 801 20.26 -0.68 18.39
CA LEU A 801 19.02 -0.89 19.15
C LEU A 801 18.74 -2.39 19.33
N PRO A 802 19.05 -2.96 20.50
CA PRO A 802 18.63 -4.31 20.83
C PRO A 802 17.16 -4.33 21.21
N SER A 803 16.48 -5.43 20.89
CA SER A 803 15.10 -5.68 21.29
C SER A 803 14.83 -7.15 21.56
N ILE A 804 13.81 -7.40 22.36
CA ILE A 804 13.35 -8.74 22.72
C ILE A 804 11.83 -8.79 22.60
N THR A 805 11.32 -9.87 22.04
CA THR A 805 9.88 -10.11 21.90
C THR A 805 9.55 -11.56 22.25
N TYR A 806 8.56 -11.76 23.09
CA TYR A 806 7.95 -13.06 23.33
C TYR A 806 6.68 -13.18 22.51
N ASN A 807 6.64 -14.11 21.56
CA ASN A 807 5.46 -14.40 20.74
C ASN A 807 4.81 -15.70 21.24
N PHE A 808 3.48 -15.77 21.21
CA PHE A 808 2.71 -16.93 21.63
C PHE A 808 1.51 -17.17 20.70
N GLN A 809 1.06 -18.42 20.66
CA GLN A 809 -0.18 -18.83 19.98
C GLN A 809 -0.83 -20.00 20.76
N PHE A 810 -2.16 -20.10 20.75
CA PHE A 810 -2.93 -21.13 21.42
C PHE A 810 -4.25 -21.46 20.74
#